data_aec82557baea5b9ca5a9640bc08724f5
#
_entry.id   aec82557baea5b9ca5a9640bc08724f5
#
_cell.length_a   1.000
_cell.length_b   1.000
_cell.length_c   1.000
_cell.angle_alpha   90.00
_cell.angle_beta   90.00
_cell.angle_gamma   90.00
#
_symmetry.space_group_name_H-M   'P 1'
#
loop_
_entity.id
_entity.type
_entity.pdbx_description
1 polymer ?
#
loop_
_entity_poly.entity_id
_entity_poly.type
_entity_poly.pdbx_seq_one_letter_code
_entity_poly.pdbx_strand_id
1 'polypeptide(L)'
;MSEIESRTQSLLDIIKDIDSLGIMLPEFQRDFRWELGQTYDLFDSLIKDIFIGTIIYGKPSFSLTLREIDKRPRKGKDSNKSLKIHHYTEEQIKTNTQVNDLRIVLDGQQRITSLYRAITGIDSIYIILKEDLDVESVINSKPSLEDLFATVQSEEDANAISIKLSDVYHYETKSLEDEDLNSNFANSMHGKTILKDSDKAFIKANEKLYRQTVKKILDLYKQSKMVSYYLLDMDLAKFCTFFERSNSKGIQLNFTDILAAKLYNGFNLRKEIEEFESKIDFKLNREILIRAIAYIISSQEDDGSASIEKQYILKNLEAKDFETYWQSVCDLYNRSLKYLIDNHFIVSQSWMSSENMIIPLIMYLKEIKQIENMNESQREFIEYWYWSSVFSNRYSGSSNEEIVMDCGILKGIVKGNKIPSSYFKKLRSKIVESEDLFGYTKKASAIYRGIFNLIAYEAKGTKDWNSSQAIKTSMQLEDHHIYPRAFINNSSSKFDTSETEHLVDCVVNRTLIPKITNIKIGKKPPTYYLAELARINSNLPECLSSHLIPCDIISDSKYNFSFKYFLDQRAKKIFELIDKYAIEPTEKMMTQYGIQSKETSKYKKPQVRELISMGKILIGDRLYLKKHPDKVAILVDSNTVSYQDRQIPINKWAQEIMGYSSINIYAYVILEKTGKTLNNLRQ
;
A
#
# COMPACT_ATOMS: atom_id res chain seq x y z
N MET A 1 -24.96 17.78 0.75
CA MET A 1 -23.52 17.81 1.03
C MET A 1 -23.35 18.56 2.33
N SER A 2 -22.82 17.92 3.38
CA SER A 2 -22.42 18.67 4.58
C SER A 2 -21.31 19.64 4.18
N GLU A 3 -21.50 20.93 4.41
CA GLU A 3 -20.49 21.93 4.15
C GLU A 3 -19.28 21.64 5.03
N ILE A 4 -18.09 21.62 4.41
CA ILE A 4 -16.83 21.53 5.17
C ILE A 4 -16.61 22.92 5.75
N GLU A 5 -16.81 23.08 7.07
CA GLU A 5 -16.56 24.32 7.74
C GLU A 5 -15.08 24.42 8.16
N SER A 6 -14.40 25.47 7.73
CA SER A 6 -13.11 25.85 8.28
C SER A 6 -13.35 26.80 9.46
N ARG A 7 -12.74 26.52 10.60
CA ARG A 7 -12.85 27.32 11.82
C ARG A 7 -11.45 27.59 12.38
N THR A 8 -11.37 28.56 13.25
CA THR A 8 -10.16 28.86 14.02
C THR A 8 -10.44 28.67 15.52
N GLN A 9 -9.42 28.30 16.26
CA GLN A 9 -9.51 28.06 17.70
C GLN A 9 -8.26 28.62 18.39
N SER A 10 -8.43 29.11 19.61
CA SER A 10 -7.31 29.56 20.44
C SER A 10 -6.57 28.37 21.06
N LEU A 11 -5.32 28.57 21.46
CA LEU A 11 -4.56 27.52 22.16
C LEU A 11 -5.20 27.17 23.50
N LEU A 12 -5.75 28.15 24.23
CA LEU A 12 -6.44 27.91 25.50
C LEU A 12 -7.71 27.08 25.33
N ASP A 13 -8.47 27.32 24.27
CA ASP A 13 -9.67 26.50 23.99
C ASP A 13 -9.30 25.06 23.68
N ILE A 14 -8.21 24.83 22.92
CA ILE A 14 -7.73 23.48 22.64
C ILE A 14 -7.35 22.75 23.93
N ILE A 15 -6.62 23.42 24.84
CA ILE A 15 -6.24 22.81 26.12
C ILE A 15 -7.49 22.47 26.94
N LYS A 16 -8.45 23.38 27.02
CA LYS A 16 -9.71 23.18 27.74
C LYS A 16 -10.51 22.00 27.15
N ASP A 17 -10.60 21.92 25.82
CA ASP A 17 -11.32 20.82 25.16
C ASP A 17 -10.62 19.47 25.36
N ILE A 18 -9.29 19.44 25.41
CA ILE A 18 -8.54 18.22 25.74
C ILE A 18 -8.78 17.80 27.20
N ASP A 19 -8.78 18.71 28.12
CA ASP A 19 -8.98 18.42 29.55
C ASP A 19 -10.41 18.00 29.87
N SER A 20 -11.40 18.49 29.13
CA SER A 20 -12.81 18.06 29.23
C SER A 20 -13.13 16.82 28.39
N LEU A 21 -12.15 16.16 27.75
CA LEU A 21 -12.36 15.03 26.85
C LEU A 21 -13.20 15.36 25.59
N GLY A 22 -13.32 16.65 25.25
CA GLY A 22 -13.93 17.11 24.00
C GLY A 22 -13.05 16.88 22.79
N ILE A 23 -11.72 16.74 22.98
CA ILE A 23 -10.77 16.35 21.94
C ILE A 23 -10.07 15.06 22.35
N MET A 24 -10.21 14.01 21.55
CA MET A 24 -9.62 12.70 21.80
C MET A 24 -8.96 12.14 20.52
N LEU A 25 -8.18 11.10 20.67
CA LEU A 25 -7.52 10.39 19.58
C LEU A 25 -8.17 9.01 19.36
N PRO A 26 -8.38 8.56 18.12
CA PRO A 26 -8.62 7.14 17.88
C PRO A 26 -7.51 6.29 18.49
N GLU A 27 -7.86 5.19 19.17
CA GLU A 27 -6.88 4.33 19.87
C GLU A 27 -5.80 3.81 18.95
N PHE A 28 -6.14 3.49 17.70
CA PHE A 28 -5.24 2.94 16.71
C PHE A 28 -4.22 3.94 16.12
N GLN A 29 -4.36 5.24 16.35
CA GLN A 29 -3.34 6.20 15.91
C GLN A 29 -2.03 5.95 16.65
N ARG A 30 -0.90 6.21 15.93
CA ARG A 30 0.45 6.03 16.48
C ARG A 30 0.66 6.85 17.75
N ASP A 31 1.58 6.41 18.59
CA ASP A 31 1.99 7.16 19.78
C ASP A 31 2.64 8.50 19.41
N PHE A 32 2.69 9.38 20.41
CA PHE A 32 3.41 10.65 20.28
C PHE A 32 4.90 10.39 20.08
N ARG A 33 5.46 10.93 18.99
CA ARG A 33 6.86 10.67 18.59
C ARG A 33 7.69 11.92 18.36
N TRP A 34 7.07 13.11 18.34
CA TRP A 34 7.82 14.33 18.17
C TRP A 34 8.81 14.52 19.31
N GLU A 35 10.05 14.81 18.94
CA GLU A 35 11.09 15.23 19.86
C GLU A 35 10.95 16.72 20.18
N LEU A 36 11.75 17.22 21.11
CA LEU A 36 11.67 18.62 21.54
C LEU A 36 11.97 19.60 20.40
N GLY A 37 12.85 19.25 19.46
CA GLY A 37 13.18 20.09 18.31
C GLY A 37 11.96 20.46 17.48
N GLN A 38 11.06 19.50 17.16
CA GLN A 38 9.84 19.81 16.44
C GLN A 38 8.86 20.70 17.25
N THR A 39 8.90 20.58 18.59
CA THR A 39 8.14 21.46 19.47
C THR A 39 8.71 22.90 19.41
N TYR A 40 10.03 23.04 19.35
CA TYR A 40 10.66 24.38 19.21
C TYR A 40 10.27 25.03 17.89
N ASP A 41 10.37 24.31 16.78
CA ASP A 41 9.97 24.78 15.44
C ASP A 41 8.49 25.19 15.39
N LEU A 42 7.63 24.45 16.11
CA LEU A 42 6.21 24.76 16.19
C LEU A 42 5.94 26.08 16.89
N PHE A 43 6.56 26.35 18.04
CA PHE A 43 6.40 27.61 18.77
C PHE A 43 7.13 28.78 18.10
N ASP A 44 8.29 28.54 17.49
CA ASP A 44 8.97 29.53 16.63
C ASP A 44 8.03 30.01 15.51
N SER A 45 7.37 29.07 14.84
CA SER A 45 6.39 29.37 13.78
C SER A 45 5.18 30.16 14.31
N LEU A 46 4.66 29.79 15.48
CA LEU A 46 3.53 30.52 16.11
C LEU A 46 3.90 31.96 16.46
N ILE A 47 5.11 32.19 16.99
CA ILE A 47 5.60 33.54 17.36
C ILE A 47 5.78 34.39 16.13
N LYS A 48 6.25 33.83 15.02
CA LYS A 48 6.50 34.52 13.74
C LYS A 48 5.26 34.58 12.84
N ASP A 49 4.09 34.24 13.34
CA ASP A 49 2.82 34.19 12.58
C ASP A 49 2.91 33.32 11.31
N ILE A 50 3.74 32.27 11.33
CA ILE A 50 3.90 31.31 10.24
C ILE A 50 2.82 30.22 10.38
N PHE A 51 2.20 29.86 9.26
CA PHE A 51 1.17 28.83 9.25
C PHE A 51 1.72 27.45 9.66
N ILE A 52 1.20 26.89 10.76
CA ILE A 52 1.64 25.61 11.34
C ILE A 52 0.93 24.38 10.75
N GLY A 53 0.09 24.58 9.76
CA GLY A 53 -0.75 23.54 9.18
C GLY A 53 -2.10 23.39 9.86
N THR A 54 -3.04 22.78 9.17
CA THR A 54 -4.44 22.61 9.62
C THR A 54 -4.59 21.36 10.47
N ILE A 55 -5.41 21.42 11.51
CA ILE A 55 -5.90 20.24 12.24
C ILE A 55 -7.18 19.75 11.56
N ILE A 56 -7.35 18.46 11.44
CA ILE A 56 -8.58 17.88 10.93
C ILE A 56 -9.26 17.09 12.04
N TYR A 57 -10.45 17.52 12.40
CA TYR A 57 -11.31 16.82 13.35
C TYR A 57 -12.44 16.09 12.65
N GLY A 58 -12.88 14.97 13.24
CA GLY A 58 -14.10 14.26 12.87
C GLY A 58 -15.11 14.27 14.00
N LYS A 59 -16.39 14.40 13.68
CA LYS A 59 -17.52 14.10 14.60
C LYS A 59 -17.97 12.68 14.31
N PRO A 60 -17.60 11.68 15.13
CA PRO A 60 -17.98 10.29 14.89
C PRO A 60 -19.47 10.08 15.16
N SER A 61 -20.09 9.15 14.43
CA SER A 61 -21.48 8.71 14.62
C SER A 61 -21.62 7.21 14.81
N PHE A 62 -20.55 6.53 15.22
CA PHE A 62 -20.47 5.08 15.38
C PHE A 62 -19.64 4.73 16.62
N SER A 63 -19.77 3.49 17.11
CA SER A 63 -18.99 3.00 18.25
C SER A 63 -17.48 3.03 17.95
N LEU A 64 -16.70 3.58 18.89
CA LEU A 64 -15.26 3.75 18.69
C LEU A 64 -14.50 3.69 20.01
N THR A 65 -13.31 3.10 19.96
CA THR A 65 -12.34 3.16 21.05
C THR A 65 -11.44 4.36 20.88
N LEU A 66 -11.42 5.24 21.90
CA LEU A 66 -10.68 6.48 21.92
C LEU A 66 -9.63 6.47 23.04
N ARG A 67 -8.59 7.24 22.86
CA ARG A 67 -7.58 7.49 23.91
C ARG A 67 -7.40 8.97 24.16
N GLU A 68 -6.97 9.28 25.36
CA GLU A 68 -6.58 10.64 25.72
C GLU A 68 -5.30 11.07 25.00
N ILE A 69 -5.08 12.38 24.93
CA ILE A 69 -3.79 12.96 24.50
C ILE A 69 -2.68 12.45 25.43
N ASP A 70 -1.51 12.17 24.89
CA ASP A 70 -0.38 11.61 25.63
C ASP A 70 0.19 12.61 26.65
N LYS A 71 -0.16 12.39 27.92
CA LYS A 71 0.26 13.18 29.09
C LYS A 71 1.46 12.57 29.83
N ARG A 72 2.06 11.49 29.31
CA ARG A 72 3.20 10.82 29.96
C ARG A 72 4.48 11.65 29.83
N PRO A 73 5.33 11.70 30.88
CA PRO A 73 6.64 12.34 30.75
C PRO A 73 7.51 11.59 29.76
N ARG A 74 8.47 12.27 29.12
CA ARG A 74 9.39 11.64 28.15
C ARG A 74 10.36 10.64 28.76
N LYS A 75 10.69 10.80 30.08
CA LYS A 75 11.64 9.96 30.82
C LYS A 75 11.09 9.65 32.21
N GLY A 76 11.63 8.59 32.81
CA GLY A 76 11.26 8.18 34.18
C GLY A 76 10.21 7.06 34.22
N LYS A 77 9.85 6.63 35.45
CA LYS A 77 8.92 5.51 35.66
C LYS A 77 7.55 5.71 34.98
N ASP A 78 7.09 6.94 34.92
CA ASP A 78 5.78 7.27 34.39
C ASP A 78 5.72 7.35 32.87
N SER A 79 6.87 7.35 32.17
CA SER A 79 6.94 7.32 30.71
C SER A 79 6.37 6.02 30.11
N ASN A 80 6.40 4.93 30.87
CA ASN A 80 5.92 3.61 30.45
C ASN A 80 4.49 3.29 30.94
N LYS A 81 3.79 4.25 31.54
CA LYS A 81 2.37 4.05 31.92
C LYS A 81 1.53 3.83 30.67
N SER A 82 0.51 2.98 30.79
CA SER A 82 -0.50 2.82 29.73
C SER A 82 -1.26 4.13 29.51
N LEU A 83 -1.55 4.44 28.25
CA LEU A 83 -2.44 5.54 27.91
C LEU A 83 -3.86 5.21 28.38
N LYS A 84 -4.61 6.23 28.79
CA LYS A 84 -6.00 6.05 29.16
C LYS A 84 -6.85 5.87 27.91
N ILE A 85 -7.59 4.78 27.88
CA ILE A 85 -8.43 4.36 26.76
C ILE A 85 -9.89 4.32 27.23
N HIS A 86 -10.78 4.81 26.39
CA HIS A 86 -12.21 4.86 26.62
C HIS A 86 -12.93 4.19 25.45
N HIS A 87 -13.83 3.27 25.75
CA HIS A 87 -14.70 2.68 24.75
C HIS A 87 -16.07 3.35 24.78
N TYR A 88 -16.50 3.89 23.64
CA TYR A 88 -17.79 4.54 23.50
C TYR A 88 -18.69 3.74 22.56
N THR A 89 -19.90 3.43 23.04
CA THR A 89 -20.99 2.92 22.18
C THR A 89 -21.51 4.05 21.27
N GLU A 90 -22.27 3.70 20.24
CA GLU A 90 -22.86 4.69 19.33
C GLU A 90 -23.74 5.72 20.08
N GLU A 91 -24.51 5.26 21.08
CA GLU A 91 -25.35 6.13 21.91
C GLU A 91 -24.52 7.07 22.76
N GLN A 92 -23.45 6.56 23.37
CA GLN A 92 -22.51 7.37 24.16
C GLN A 92 -21.76 8.39 23.27
N ILE A 93 -21.40 8.03 22.07
CA ILE A 93 -20.79 8.96 21.10
C ILE A 93 -21.77 10.10 20.78
N LYS A 94 -23.03 9.78 20.45
CA LYS A 94 -24.06 10.80 20.16
C LYS A 94 -24.23 11.76 21.32
N THR A 95 -24.34 11.22 22.55
CA THR A 95 -24.50 12.02 23.77
C THR A 95 -23.28 12.92 24.00
N ASN A 96 -22.07 12.37 23.95
CA ASN A 96 -20.85 13.14 24.17
C ASN A 96 -20.59 14.18 23.08
N THR A 97 -20.98 13.91 21.82
CA THR A 97 -20.89 14.90 20.73
C THR A 97 -21.83 16.08 20.97
N GLN A 98 -23.00 15.86 21.56
CA GLN A 98 -23.97 16.92 21.87
C GLN A 98 -23.61 17.70 23.15
N VAL A 99 -23.13 17.03 24.17
CA VAL A 99 -22.88 17.64 25.50
C VAL A 99 -21.49 18.24 25.60
N ASN A 100 -20.47 17.50 25.15
CA ASN A 100 -19.06 17.86 25.33
C ASN A 100 -18.38 18.29 24.00
N ASP A 101 -19.13 18.43 22.90
CA ASP A 101 -18.61 18.67 21.54
C ASP A 101 -17.47 17.72 21.19
N LEU A 102 -17.67 16.41 21.46
CA LEU A 102 -16.66 15.40 21.22
C LEU A 102 -16.21 15.39 19.76
N ARG A 103 -14.91 15.59 19.58
CA ARG A 103 -14.21 15.59 18.30
C ARG A 103 -13.03 14.66 18.37
N ILE A 104 -12.80 13.89 17.31
CA ILE A 104 -11.63 13.03 17.19
C ILE A 104 -10.62 13.67 16.25
N VAL A 105 -9.35 13.64 16.61
CA VAL A 105 -8.27 14.15 15.75
C VAL A 105 -8.00 13.16 14.64
N LEU A 106 -8.29 13.55 13.40
CA LEU A 106 -8.03 12.74 12.21
C LEU A 106 -6.63 13.01 11.65
N ASP A 107 -6.21 14.28 11.62
CA ASP A 107 -4.85 14.71 11.29
C ASP A 107 -4.40 15.86 12.19
N GLY A 108 -3.08 15.99 12.40
CA GLY A 108 -2.48 16.98 13.30
C GLY A 108 -2.23 16.49 14.73
N GLN A 109 -2.36 15.20 15.01
CA GLN A 109 -2.14 14.59 16.33
C GLN A 109 -0.83 15.04 17.00
N GLN A 110 0.30 14.99 16.28
CA GLN A 110 1.61 15.34 16.85
C GLN A 110 1.67 16.81 17.25
N ARG A 111 1.09 17.69 16.43
CA ARG A 111 1.02 19.14 16.71
C ARG A 111 0.18 19.43 17.95
N ILE A 112 -1.05 18.92 18.01
CA ILE A 112 -1.94 19.10 19.16
C ILE A 112 -1.33 18.56 20.45
N THR A 113 -0.74 17.37 20.40
CA THR A 113 -0.09 16.76 21.55
C THR A 113 1.12 17.61 22.01
N SER A 114 1.92 18.11 21.08
CA SER A 114 3.07 18.95 21.39
C SER A 114 2.67 20.31 22.00
N LEU A 115 1.62 20.97 21.47
CA LEU A 115 1.06 22.18 22.02
C LEU A 115 0.58 21.96 23.46
N TYR A 116 -0.24 20.92 23.68
CA TYR A 116 -0.75 20.59 24.99
C TYR A 116 0.39 20.36 26.00
N ARG A 117 1.37 19.52 25.66
CA ARG A 117 2.48 19.15 26.54
C ARG A 117 3.37 20.34 26.93
N ALA A 118 3.65 21.23 25.97
CA ALA A 118 4.47 22.41 26.21
C ALA A 118 3.74 23.45 27.09
N ILE A 119 2.48 23.75 26.76
CA ILE A 119 1.69 24.77 27.47
C ILE A 119 1.33 24.31 28.90
N THR A 120 1.00 23.02 29.08
CA THR A 120 0.68 22.50 30.43
C THR A 120 1.90 22.14 31.26
N GLY A 121 3.12 22.20 30.69
CA GLY A 121 4.38 21.99 31.42
C GLY A 121 4.81 20.52 31.56
N ILE A 122 4.18 19.60 30.83
CA ILE A 122 4.64 18.20 30.75
C ILE A 122 6.04 18.17 30.11
N ASP A 123 6.25 18.94 29.05
CA ASP A 123 7.53 19.27 28.49
C ASP A 123 7.93 20.69 28.94
N SER A 124 9.10 20.85 29.56
CA SER A 124 9.62 22.18 29.93
C SER A 124 10.10 22.88 28.68
N ILE A 125 9.43 23.94 28.26
CA ILE A 125 9.72 24.73 27.08
C ILE A 125 9.78 26.20 27.47
N TYR A 126 10.82 26.89 27.00
CA TYR A 126 11.08 28.28 27.28
C TYR A 126 11.15 29.07 25.98
N ILE A 127 10.58 30.28 25.99
CA ILE A 127 10.83 31.35 25.02
C ILE A 127 11.98 32.17 25.56
N ILE A 128 13.03 32.30 24.77
CA ILE A 128 14.23 33.06 25.10
C ILE A 128 14.19 34.37 24.34
N LEU A 129 14.40 35.49 25.02
CA LEU A 129 14.53 36.79 24.41
C LEU A 129 15.95 37.06 23.90
N LYS A 130 16.12 38.03 23.01
CA LYS A 130 17.45 38.44 22.55
C LYS A 130 18.28 38.96 23.71
N GLU A 131 19.57 38.63 23.74
CA GLU A 131 20.50 39.05 24.82
C GLU A 131 20.84 40.56 24.78
N ASP A 132 20.89 41.14 23.60
CA ASP A 132 21.34 42.51 23.32
C ASP A 132 20.20 43.55 23.33
N LEU A 133 19.10 43.26 24.04
CA LEU A 133 17.97 44.19 24.14
C LEU A 133 18.33 45.40 25.01
N ASP A 134 18.18 46.60 24.46
CA ASP A 134 18.09 47.82 25.26
C ASP A 134 16.73 47.82 26.00
N VAL A 135 16.74 47.30 27.22
CA VAL A 135 15.53 47.01 28.00
C VAL A 135 14.71 48.30 28.23
N GLU A 136 15.35 49.47 28.46
CA GLU A 136 14.63 50.72 28.70
C GLU A 136 13.92 51.23 27.43
N SER A 137 14.60 51.18 26.30
CA SER A 137 14.04 51.55 24.99
C SER A 137 12.89 50.59 24.61
N VAL A 138 13.11 49.30 24.78
CA VAL A 138 12.13 48.21 24.46
C VAL A 138 10.83 48.34 25.25
N ILE A 139 10.91 48.64 26.55
CA ILE A 139 9.71 48.79 27.41
C ILE A 139 8.84 49.96 26.92
N ASN A 140 9.44 51.01 26.41
CA ASN A 140 8.75 52.25 25.98
C ASN A 140 8.19 52.15 24.54
N SER A 141 8.83 51.36 23.66
CA SER A 141 8.46 51.21 22.24
C SER A 141 7.35 50.19 22.00
N LYS A 142 7.01 49.34 22.99
CA LYS A 142 6.00 48.26 22.88
C LYS A 142 6.19 47.37 21.65
N PRO A 143 7.37 46.75 21.46
CA PRO A 143 7.66 45.91 20.30
C PRO A 143 6.74 44.71 20.23
N SER A 144 6.64 44.04 19.06
CA SER A 144 5.97 42.76 18.92
C SER A 144 6.70 41.64 19.70
N LEU A 145 6.06 40.49 19.88
CA LEU A 145 6.73 39.32 20.49
C LEU A 145 7.90 38.85 19.60
N GLU A 146 7.74 38.88 18.28
CA GLU A 146 8.76 38.53 17.30
C GLU A 146 10.00 39.43 17.37
N ASP A 147 9.81 40.74 17.62
CA ASP A 147 10.94 41.65 17.77
C ASP A 147 11.83 41.33 18.98
N LEU A 148 11.23 40.83 20.04
CA LEU A 148 11.89 40.42 21.29
C LEU A 148 12.50 39.03 21.26
N PHE A 149 11.95 38.17 20.44
CA PHE A 149 12.20 36.74 20.43
C PHE A 149 13.56 36.37 19.82
N ALA A 150 14.29 35.48 20.46
CA ALA A 150 15.52 34.87 19.93
C ALA A 150 15.31 33.41 19.51
N THR A 151 14.84 32.56 20.44
CA THR A 151 14.71 31.14 20.19
C THR A 151 13.74 30.46 21.18
N VAL A 152 13.42 29.21 20.89
CA VAL A 152 12.69 28.31 21.79
C VAL A 152 13.60 27.13 22.19
N GLN A 153 13.64 26.78 23.45
CA GLN A 153 14.45 25.65 23.94
C GLN A 153 13.90 25.03 25.22
N SER A 154 14.53 23.95 25.73
CA SER A 154 14.08 23.23 26.92
C SER A 154 14.73 23.68 28.23
N GLU A 155 15.69 24.56 28.16
CA GLU A 155 16.45 25.08 29.31
C GLU A 155 16.39 26.59 29.38
N GLU A 156 16.60 27.15 30.57
CA GLU A 156 16.73 28.59 30.74
C GLU A 156 18.09 29.07 30.21
N ASP A 157 18.14 30.33 29.81
CA ASP A 157 19.38 31.01 29.48
C ASP A 157 19.80 31.94 30.64
N ALA A 158 21.06 31.91 31.04
CA ALA A 158 21.57 32.72 32.12
C ALA A 158 21.78 34.19 31.67
N ASN A 159 21.96 34.44 30.39
CA ASN A 159 22.26 35.78 29.82
C ASN A 159 21.02 36.48 29.28
N ALA A 160 19.90 35.75 29.13
CA ALA A 160 18.67 36.27 28.52
C ALA A 160 17.42 35.93 29.34
N ILE A 161 16.44 36.81 29.25
CA ILE A 161 15.12 36.55 29.85
C ILE A 161 14.53 35.29 29.22
N SER A 162 14.24 34.30 30.07
CA SER A 162 13.66 33.03 29.69
C SER A 162 12.27 32.90 30.29
N ILE A 163 11.23 32.67 29.46
CA ILE A 163 9.84 32.59 29.89
C ILE A 163 9.34 31.18 29.64
N LYS A 164 8.99 30.48 30.71
CA LYS A 164 8.44 29.13 30.63
C LYS A 164 7.00 29.18 30.15
N LEU A 165 6.68 28.40 29.12
CA LEU A 165 5.33 28.39 28.54
C LEU A 165 4.23 28.00 29.56
N SER A 166 4.52 27.06 30.45
CA SER A 166 3.57 26.67 31.49
C SER A 166 3.32 27.75 32.55
N ASP A 167 4.26 28.63 32.78
CA ASP A 167 4.09 29.72 33.76
C ASP A 167 3.10 30.76 33.22
N VAL A 168 3.13 31.01 31.90
CA VAL A 168 2.12 31.85 31.22
C VAL A 168 0.73 31.23 31.32
N TYR A 169 0.63 29.93 31.14
CA TYR A 169 -0.65 29.21 31.31
C TYR A 169 -1.17 29.23 32.74
N HIS A 170 -0.28 29.04 33.71
CA HIS A 170 -0.63 29.11 35.13
C HIS A 170 -1.03 30.53 35.55
N TYR A 171 -0.40 31.57 34.99
CA TYR A 171 -0.77 32.97 35.28
C TYR A 171 -2.25 33.22 34.96
N GLU A 172 -2.74 32.72 33.83
CA GLU A 172 -4.15 32.81 33.47
C GLU A 172 -5.07 31.91 34.31
N THR A 173 -4.72 30.61 34.37
CA THR A 173 -5.63 29.58 34.92
C THR A 173 -5.71 29.60 36.45
N LYS A 174 -4.70 30.07 37.13
CA LYS A 174 -4.66 30.21 38.60
C LYS A 174 -4.92 31.63 39.07
N SER A 175 -5.24 32.54 38.14
CA SER A 175 -5.47 33.96 38.44
C SER A 175 -4.34 34.58 39.27
N LEU A 176 -3.09 34.33 38.88
CA LEU A 176 -1.93 34.86 39.54
C LEU A 176 -1.80 36.37 39.29
N GLU A 177 -1.10 37.07 40.19
CA GLU A 177 -0.89 38.52 40.11
C GLU A 177 0.48 38.87 39.56
N ASP A 178 0.73 40.16 39.28
CA ASP A 178 2.01 40.64 38.72
C ASP A 178 3.21 40.37 39.67
N GLU A 179 2.95 40.30 41.02
CA GLU A 179 3.93 39.93 42.04
C GLU A 179 4.40 38.47 41.89
N ASP A 180 3.54 37.57 41.49
CA ASP A 180 3.90 36.18 41.23
C ASP A 180 4.83 36.08 40.01
N LEU A 181 4.59 36.92 38.98
CA LEU A 181 5.48 36.97 37.79
C LEU A 181 6.86 37.56 38.15
N ASN A 182 6.93 38.56 39.07
CA ASN A 182 8.19 39.04 39.58
C ASN A 182 8.96 37.97 40.33
N SER A 183 8.24 37.15 41.11
CA SER A 183 8.82 35.99 41.83
C SER A 183 9.34 34.93 40.85
N ASN A 184 8.62 34.64 39.78
CA ASN A 184 9.08 33.72 38.73
C ASN A 184 10.35 34.23 38.05
N PHE A 185 10.37 35.53 37.71
CA PHE A 185 11.55 36.17 37.14
C PHE A 185 12.75 36.09 38.10
N ALA A 186 12.57 36.46 39.35
CA ALA A 186 13.63 36.45 40.38
C ALA A 186 14.22 35.01 40.59
N ASN A 187 13.41 33.99 40.41
CA ASN A 187 13.81 32.58 40.51
C ASN A 187 14.44 32.03 39.24
N SER A 188 14.34 32.69 38.09
CA SER A 188 14.98 32.29 36.83
C SER A 188 16.49 32.39 36.89
N MET A 189 17.19 31.70 35.97
CA MET A 189 18.66 31.79 35.90
C MET A 189 19.15 33.22 35.65
N HIS A 190 18.57 33.91 34.69
CA HIS A 190 18.90 35.28 34.37
C HIS A 190 18.54 36.26 35.51
N GLY A 191 17.36 36.08 36.11
CA GLY A 191 16.93 36.90 37.25
C GLY A 191 17.91 36.78 38.43
N LYS A 192 18.36 35.58 38.78
CA LYS A 192 19.38 35.32 39.83
C LYS A 192 20.70 35.97 39.50
N THR A 193 21.09 36.06 38.22
CA THR A 193 22.35 36.71 37.82
C THR A 193 22.26 38.20 38.01
N ILE A 194 21.23 38.86 37.49
CA ILE A 194 21.11 40.32 37.57
C ILE A 194 20.79 40.84 38.99
N LEU A 195 20.08 40.05 39.81
CA LEU A 195 19.82 40.43 41.19
C LEU A 195 21.08 40.53 42.06
N LYS A 196 22.19 39.90 41.65
CA LYS A 196 23.48 39.95 42.37
C LYS A 196 24.32 41.16 41.99
N ASP A 197 24.35 41.52 40.70
CA ASP A 197 25.38 42.36 40.13
C ASP A 197 24.83 43.68 39.49
N SER A 198 23.51 43.91 39.52
CA SER A 198 22.90 45.05 38.84
C SER A 198 22.23 46.05 39.78
N ASP A 199 22.07 47.30 39.33
CA ASP A 199 21.36 48.32 40.06
C ASP A 199 19.83 48.08 40.11
N LYS A 200 19.14 48.74 41.07
CA LYS A 200 17.70 48.57 41.27
C LYS A 200 16.85 49.02 40.07
N ALA A 201 17.29 49.98 39.27
CA ALA A 201 16.55 50.49 38.13
C ALA A 201 16.58 49.45 37.02
N PHE A 202 17.76 48.89 36.74
CA PHE A 202 17.92 47.82 35.76
C PHE A 202 17.13 46.57 36.10
N ILE A 203 17.12 46.15 37.37
CA ILE A 203 16.34 45.00 37.84
C ILE A 203 14.85 45.24 37.59
N LYS A 204 14.31 46.39 38.00
CA LYS A 204 12.90 46.75 37.78
C LYS A 204 12.51 46.85 36.32
N ALA A 205 13.41 47.30 35.45
CA ALA A 205 13.19 47.33 34.02
C ALA A 205 13.06 45.89 33.46
N ASN A 206 13.95 44.99 33.85
CA ASN A 206 13.87 43.58 33.44
C ASN A 206 12.62 42.85 33.96
N GLU A 207 12.24 43.07 35.21
CA GLU A 207 10.97 42.56 35.76
C GLU A 207 9.78 43.05 34.95
N LYS A 208 9.77 44.35 34.57
CA LYS A 208 8.71 44.94 33.74
C LYS A 208 8.69 44.29 32.36
N LEU A 209 9.83 44.12 31.72
CA LEU A 209 9.94 43.46 30.41
C LEU A 209 9.44 42.03 30.48
N TYR A 210 9.85 41.28 31.52
CA TYR A 210 9.38 39.92 31.75
C TYR A 210 7.84 39.86 31.80
N ARG A 211 7.21 40.67 32.65
CA ARG A 211 5.73 40.74 32.77
C ARG A 211 5.05 41.11 31.44
N GLN A 212 5.57 42.11 30.75
CA GLN A 212 5.03 42.53 29.45
C GLN A 212 5.09 41.40 28.43
N THR A 213 6.19 40.65 28.43
CA THR A 213 6.37 39.54 27.49
C THR A 213 5.47 38.33 27.86
N VAL A 214 5.31 38.02 29.16
CA VAL A 214 4.34 37.03 29.59
C VAL A 214 2.94 37.38 29.09
N LYS A 215 2.52 38.66 29.21
CA LYS A 215 1.20 39.13 28.72
C LYS A 215 1.08 39.02 27.19
N LYS A 216 2.15 39.28 26.44
CA LYS A 216 2.16 39.07 24.97
C LYS A 216 2.03 37.58 24.59
N ILE A 217 2.70 36.70 25.30
CA ILE A 217 2.57 35.25 25.08
C ILE A 217 1.16 34.77 25.44
N LEU A 218 0.56 35.33 26.52
CA LEU A 218 -0.82 35.04 26.88
C LEU A 218 -1.79 35.54 25.80
N ASP A 219 -1.56 36.72 25.23
CA ASP A 219 -2.36 37.21 24.10
C ASP A 219 -2.26 36.28 22.89
N LEU A 220 -1.07 35.71 22.62
CA LEU A 220 -0.88 34.68 21.62
C LEU A 220 -1.74 33.45 21.91
N TYR A 221 -1.79 33.00 23.17
CA TYR A 221 -2.63 31.84 23.56
C TYR A 221 -4.13 32.10 23.40
N LYS A 222 -4.58 33.33 23.57
CA LYS A 222 -5.99 33.76 23.44
C LYS A 222 -6.44 34.05 22.02
N GLN A 223 -5.50 34.18 21.06
CA GLN A 223 -5.87 34.47 19.68
C GLN A 223 -6.55 33.31 19.00
N SER A 224 -7.82 33.47 18.62
CA SER A 224 -8.62 32.43 17.97
C SER A 224 -8.17 32.09 16.52
N LYS A 225 -7.22 32.83 15.96
CA LYS A 225 -6.68 32.59 14.59
C LYS A 225 -5.48 31.68 14.56
N MET A 226 -4.94 31.28 15.71
CA MET A 226 -3.67 30.56 15.79
C MET A 226 -3.72 29.14 15.24
N VAL A 227 -4.83 28.44 15.39
CA VAL A 227 -5.01 27.09 14.89
C VAL A 227 -6.24 27.00 14.00
N SER A 228 -6.00 26.73 12.73
CA SER A 228 -7.08 26.42 11.78
C SER A 228 -7.45 24.96 11.83
N TYR A 229 -8.74 24.65 11.77
CA TYR A 229 -9.20 23.28 11.69
C TYR A 229 -10.38 23.10 10.76
N TYR A 230 -10.51 21.89 10.23
CA TYR A 230 -11.71 21.42 9.54
C TYR A 230 -12.46 20.44 10.43
N LEU A 231 -13.78 20.55 10.39
CA LEU A 231 -14.68 19.64 11.10
C LEU A 231 -15.48 18.85 10.09
N LEU A 232 -15.38 17.52 10.17
CA LEU A 232 -16.01 16.59 9.24
C LEU A 232 -17.00 15.69 9.95
N ASP A 233 -18.22 15.60 9.44
CA ASP A 233 -19.15 14.56 9.90
C ASP A 233 -18.65 13.19 9.40
N MET A 234 -18.40 12.29 10.35
CA MET A 234 -17.80 10.99 10.11
C MET A 234 -18.74 9.87 10.45
N ASP A 235 -19.39 9.33 9.40
CA ASP A 235 -19.86 7.94 9.47
C ASP A 235 -18.68 6.97 9.33
N LEU A 236 -18.93 5.71 9.63
CA LEU A 236 -17.88 4.67 9.59
C LEU A 236 -17.23 4.53 8.21
N ALA A 237 -17.99 4.67 7.12
CA ALA A 237 -17.47 4.52 5.75
C ALA A 237 -16.54 5.68 5.38
N LYS A 238 -16.95 6.92 5.68
CA LYS A 238 -16.12 8.11 5.47
C LYS A 238 -14.85 8.08 6.32
N PHE A 239 -14.98 7.63 7.57
CA PHE A 239 -13.84 7.48 8.48
C PHE A 239 -12.79 6.53 7.92
N CYS A 240 -13.20 5.34 7.47
CA CYS A 240 -12.31 4.38 6.83
C CYS A 240 -11.66 4.95 5.57
N THR A 241 -12.46 5.56 4.70
CA THR A 241 -11.98 6.17 3.44
C THR A 241 -11.00 7.31 3.70
N PHE A 242 -11.24 8.13 4.73
CA PHE A 242 -10.33 9.19 5.11
C PHE A 242 -8.95 8.65 5.48
N PHE A 243 -8.88 7.65 6.37
CA PHE A 243 -7.61 7.07 6.80
C PHE A 243 -6.90 6.28 5.70
N GLU A 244 -7.63 5.65 4.78
CA GLU A 244 -7.04 4.98 3.61
C GLU A 244 -6.37 5.99 2.65
N ARG A 245 -6.89 7.22 2.52
CA ARG A 245 -6.45 8.20 1.53
C ARG A 245 -5.51 9.29 2.07
N SER A 246 -5.61 9.66 3.34
CA SER A 246 -4.90 10.80 3.92
C SER A 246 -3.41 10.54 4.21
N ASN A 247 -2.97 9.29 4.21
CA ASN A 247 -1.63 8.91 4.64
C ASN A 247 -0.62 8.74 3.48
N SER A 248 -0.25 9.83 2.81
CA SER A 248 0.75 9.80 1.74
C SER A 248 2.22 9.82 2.21
N LYS A 249 2.51 10.08 3.49
CA LYS A 249 3.89 10.21 4.03
C LYS A 249 4.11 9.67 5.47
N GLY A 250 3.26 8.77 5.96
CA GLY A 250 3.37 8.20 7.31
C GLY A 250 3.01 6.72 7.36
N ILE A 251 2.98 6.13 8.56
CA ILE A 251 2.48 4.76 8.76
C ILE A 251 1.02 4.73 8.27
N GLN A 252 0.77 3.97 7.21
CA GLN A 252 -0.56 3.78 6.66
C GLN A 252 -1.42 3.10 7.71
N LEU A 253 -2.42 3.81 8.22
CA LEU A 253 -3.51 3.18 8.95
C LEU A 253 -4.33 2.38 7.96
N ASN A 254 -4.35 1.09 8.16
CA ASN A 254 -5.07 0.19 7.29
C ASN A 254 -6.44 -0.20 7.90
N PHE A 255 -7.27 -0.79 7.10
CA PHE A 255 -8.56 -1.31 7.49
C PHE A 255 -8.51 -2.20 8.75
N THR A 256 -7.45 -2.98 8.93
CA THR A 256 -7.25 -3.86 10.09
C THR A 256 -7.11 -3.07 11.39
N ASP A 257 -6.47 -1.90 11.36
CA ASP A 257 -6.30 -1.05 12.56
C ASP A 257 -7.64 -0.47 13.02
N ILE A 258 -8.49 -0.08 12.08
CA ILE A 258 -9.84 0.44 12.37
C ILE A 258 -10.71 -0.67 12.98
N LEU A 259 -10.66 -1.86 12.38
CA LEU A 259 -11.38 -3.01 12.88
C LEU A 259 -10.88 -3.42 14.28
N ALA A 260 -9.57 -3.39 14.52
CA ALA A 260 -8.98 -3.67 15.83
C ALA A 260 -9.50 -2.72 16.91
N ALA A 261 -9.64 -1.44 16.59
CA ALA A 261 -10.23 -0.46 17.52
C ALA A 261 -11.72 -0.74 17.81
N LYS A 262 -12.48 -1.15 16.79
CA LYS A 262 -13.88 -1.54 16.96
C LYS A 262 -14.03 -2.76 17.89
N LEU A 263 -13.18 -3.77 17.70
CA LEU A 263 -13.27 -5.06 18.40
C LEU A 263 -12.61 -5.06 19.78
N TYR A 264 -11.88 -4.02 20.14
CA TYR A 264 -11.01 -3.99 21.31
C TYR A 264 -11.69 -4.41 22.61
N ASN A 265 -12.96 -4.03 22.80
CA ASN A 265 -13.76 -4.43 23.95
C ASN A 265 -14.45 -5.78 23.70
N GLY A 266 -13.71 -6.87 23.83
CA GLY A 266 -14.17 -8.26 23.67
C GLY A 266 -13.16 -9.12 22.94
N PHE A 267 -12.48 -8.57 21.90
CA PHE A 267 -11.46 -9.31 21.14
C PHE A 267 -10.27 -8.41 20.77
N ASN A 268 -9.12 -8.66 21.35
CA ASN A 268 -7.91 -7.89 21.03
C ASN A 268 -7.25 -8.38 19.74
N LEU A 269 -7.80 -7.94 18.60
CA LEU A 269 -7.35 -8.37 17.28
C LEU A 269 -5.83 -8.13 17.05
N ARG A 270 -5.24 -7.06 17.59
CA ARG A 270 -3.80 -6.80 17.45
C ARG A 270 -2.96 -7.87 18.14
N LYS A 271 -3.28 -8.14 19.40
CA LYS A 271 -2.58 -9.16 20.18
C LYS A 271 -2.67 -10.53 19.49
N GLU A 272 -3.85 -10.92 19.05
CA GLU A 272 -4.08 -12.19 18.37
C GLU A 272 -3.31 -12.29 17.04
N ILE A 273 -3.24 -11.20 16.28
CA ILE A 273 -2.41 -11.11 15.06
C ILE A 273 -0.93 -11.29 15.40
N GLU A 274 -0.40 -10.56 16.39
CA GLU A 274 1.00 -10.65 16.80
C GLU A 274 1.36 -12.05 17.30
N GLU A 275 0.48 -12.67 18.08
CA GLU A 275 0.66 -14.05 18.54
C GLU A 275 0.65 -15.04 17.38
N PHE A 276 -0.20 -14.86 16.39
CA PHE A 276 -0.23 -15.73 15.22
C PHE A 276 1.00 -15.50 14.32
N GLU A 277 1.37 -14.25 14.05
CA GLU A 277 2.58 -13.90 13.29
C GLU A 277 3.85 -14.51 13.90
N SER A 278 3.91 -14.61 15.23
CA SER A 278 5.06 -15.22 15.92
C SER A 278 5.16 -16.75 15.76
N LYS A 279 4.09 -17.42 15.35
CA LYS A 279 3.98 -18.89 15.20
C LYS A 279 4.10 -19.39 13.77
N ILE A 280 4.13 -18.51 12.79
CA ILE A 280 4.17 -18.86 11.37
C ILE A 280 5.45 -18.39 10.70
N ASP A 281 5.96 -19.18 9.76
CA ASP A 281 7.15 -18.83 8.95
C ASP A 281 6.82 -17.93 7.75
N PHE A 282 5.55 -17.55 7.58
CA PHE A 282 5.04 -16.78 6.45
C PHE A 282 4.70 -15.35 6.86
N LYS A 283 4.81 -14.41 5.93
CA LYS A 283 4.30 -13.06 6.14
C LYS A 283 2.77 -13.09 6.13
N LEU A 284 2.14 -12.73 7.24
CA LEU A 284 0.70 -12.72 7.35
C LEU A 284 0.06 -11.59 6.51
N ASN A 285 -0.91 -11.95 5.67
CA ASN A 285 -1.85 -11.00 5.13
C ASN A 285 -3.10 -10.97 6.02
N ARG A 286 -3.16 -9.98 6.90
CA ARG A 286 -4.21 -9.82 7.93
C ARG A 286 -5.61 -9.73 7.34
N GLU A 287 -5.75 -9.08 6.18
CA GLU A 287 -7.04 -8.94 5.51
C GLU A 287 -7.63 -10.27 5.05
N ILE A 288 -6.80 -11.26 4.70
CA ILE A 288 -7.26 -12.58 4.29
C ILE A 288 -8.02 -13.29 5.42
N LEU A 289 -7.48 -13.26 6.65
CA LEU A 289 -8.14 -13.85 7.82
C LEU A 289 -9.49 -13.19 8.11
N ILE A 290 -9.49 -11.86 8.13
CA ILE A 290 -10.69 -11.07 8.40
C ILE A 290 -11.78 -11.33 7.35
N ARG A 291 -11.42 -11.35 6.07
CA ARG A 291 -12.35 -11.64 4.97
C ARG A 291 -12.85 -13.09 4.99
N ALA A 292 -12.01 -14.04 5.41
CA ALA A 292 -12.42 -15.42 5.57
C ALA A 292 -13.49 -15.55 6.68
N ILE A 293 -13.30 -14.89 7.83
CA ILE A 293 -14.32 -14.83 8.90
C ILE A 293 -15.60 -14.16 8.38
N ALA A 294 -15.46 -13.04 7.67
CA ALA A 294 -16.62 -12.34 7.09
C ALA A 294 -17.44 -13.22 6.15
N TYR A 295 -16.77 -13.98 5.28
CA TYR A 295 -17.46 -14.93 4.41
C TYR A 295 -18.17 -16.03 5.21
N ILE A 296 -17.54 -16.57 6.25
CA ILE A 296 -18.16 -17.62 7.09
C ILE A 296 -19.44 -17.09 7.71
N ILE A 297 -19.43 -15.90 8.28
CA ILE A 297 -20.59 -15.28 8.93
C ILE A 297 -21.69 -14.96 7.91
N SER A 298 -21.34 -14.15 6.89
CA SER A 298 -22.32 -13.68 5.90
C SER A 298 -22.95 -14.82 5.08
N SER A 299 -22.21 -15.92 4.88
CA SER A 299 -22.76 -17.09 4.16
C SER A 299 -23.77 -17.92 4.99
N GLN A 300 -23.99 -17.58 6.25
CA GLN A 300 -24.99 -18.19 7.15
C GLN A 300 -26.27 -17.35 7.27
N GLU A 301 -26.26 -16.12 6.78
CA GLU A 301 -27.43 -15.24 6.79
C GLU A 301 -28.48 -15.73 5.79
N ASP A 302 -29.76 -15.58 6.13
CA ASP A 302 -30.89 -16.16 5.37
C ASP A 302 -31.11 -15.53 3.99
N ASP A 303 -30.56 -14.34 3.74
CA ASP A 303 -30.70 -13.63 2.47
C ASP A 303 -29.80 -14.15 1.33
N GLY A 304 -28.89 -15.08 1.64
CA GLY A 304 -28.04 -15.80 0.69
C GLY A 304 -26.92 -14.95 0.05
N SER A 305 -26.73 -13.71 0.46
CA SER A 305 -25.73 -12.80 -0.11
C SER A 305 -24.47 -12.76 0.78
N ALA A 306 -23.51 -13.69 0.56
CA ALA A 306 -22.24 -13.63 1.26
C ALA A 306 -21.47 -12.35 0.86
N SER A 307 -20.85 -11.68 1.85
CA SER A 307 -20.06 -10.48 1.66
C SER A 307 -18.71 -10.52 2.38
N ILE A 308 -17.67 -10.06 1.72
CA ILE A 308 -16.32 -9.87 2.26
C ILE A 308 -15.86 -8.42 2.15
N GLU A 309 -16.79 -7.51 1.91
CA GLU A 309 -16.50 -6.10 1.74
C GLU A 309 -16.16 -5.43 3.07
N LYS A 310 -15.22 -4.48 3.02
CA LYS A 310 -14.79 -3.74 4.22
C LYS A 310 -15.97 -3.07 4.94
N GLN A 311 -16.93 -2.53 4.21
CA GLN A 311 -18.12 -1.90 4.80
C GLN A 311 -19.00 -2.91 5.54
N TYR A 312 -19.25 -4.09 4.95
CA TYR A 312 -19.98 -5.17 5.61
C TYR A 312 -19.28 -5.59 6.91
N ILE A 313 -17.97 -5.83 6.85
CA ILE A 313 -17.15 -6.26 7.98
C ILE A 313 -17.23 -5.25 9.14
N LEU A 314 -17.03 -3.97 8.82
CA LEU A 314 -17.05 -2.92 9.84
C LEU A 314 -18.44 -2.67 10.43
N LYS A 315 -19.50 -2.92 9.67
CA LYS A 315 -20.88 -2.73 10.14
C LYS A 315 -21.37 -3.93 10.95
N ASN A 316 -21.17 -5.14 10.46
CA ASN A 316 -21.91 -6.32 10.92
C ASN A 316 -21.09 -7.27 11.81
N LEU A 317 -19.74 -7.34 11.66
CA LEU A 317 -18.95 -8.26 12.48
C LEU A 317 -18.67 -7.67 13.88
N GLU A 318 -18.79 -8.53 14.89
CA GLU A 318 -18.58 -8.21 16.29
C GLU A 318 -17.43 -9.01 16.90
N ALA A 319 -16.98 -8.65 18.09
CA ALA A 319 -15.91 -9.32 18.82
C ALA A 319 -16.16 -10.84 18.98
N LYS A 320 -17.41 -11.24 19.25
CA LYS A 320 -17.81 -12.64 19.41
C LYS A 320 -17.58 -13.49 18.15
N ASP A 321 -17.72 -12.90 16.96
CA ASP A 321 -17.47 -13.60 15.70
C ASP A 321 -16.01 -13.97 15.58
N PHE A 322 -15.13 -13.01 15.92
CA PHE A 322 -13.69 -13.24 15.93
C PHE A 322 -13.28 -14.23 17.01
N GLU A 323 -13.82 -14.12 18.20
CA GLU A 323 -13.59 -15.08 19.28
C GLU A 323 -13.93 -16.52 18.86
N THR A 324 -15.03 -16.68 18.12
CA THR A 324 -15.52 -17.98 17.67
C THR A 324 -14.66 -18.57 16.54
N TYR A 325 -14.24 -17.76 15.56
CA TYR A 325 -13.65 -18.29 14.30
C TYR A 325 -12.16 -18.03 14.15
N TRP A 326 -11.54 -17.14 14.93
CA TRP A 326 -10.16 -16.71 14.75
C TRP A 326 -9.17 -17.87 14.68
N GLN A 327 -9.13 -18.69 15.73
CA GLN A 327 -8.17 -19.80 15.81
C GLN A 327 -8.33 -20.79 14.65
N SER A 328 -9.57 -21.15 14.32
CA SER A 328 -9.85 -22.11 13.24
C SER A 328 -9.47 -21.55 11.86
N VAL A 329 -9.68 -20.23 11.63
CA VAL A 329 -9.30 -19.59 10.36
C VAL A 329 -7.78 -19.41 10.27
N CYS A 330 -7.09 -19.13 11.35
CA CYS A 330 -5.63 -19.12 11.42
C CYS A 330 -5.03 -20.49 11.04
N ASP A 331 -5.56 -21.56 11.60
CA ASP A 331 -5.12 -22.93 11.28
C ASP A 331 -5.37 -23.28 9.80
N LEU A 332 -6.54 -22.90 9.27
CA LEU A 332 -6.88 -23.13 7.86
C LEU A 332 -6.02 -22.28 6.93
N TYR A 333 -5.68 -21.06 7.29
CA TYR A 333 -4.76 -20.21 6.53
C TYR A 333 -3.38 -20.85 6.41
N ASN A 334 -2.82 -21.31 7.53
CA ASN A 334 -1.52 -21.98 7.54
C ASN A 334 -1.54 -23.27 6.72
N ARG A 335 -2.60 -24.07 6.86
CA ARG A 335 -2.80 -25.30 6.06
C ARG A 335 -2.95 -25.02 4.58
N SER A 336 -3.64 -23.91 4.20
CA SER A 336 -3.79 -23.50 2.80
C SER A 336 -2.45 -23.13 2.16
N LEU A 337 -1.63 -22.35 2.84
CA LEU A 337 -0.29 -22.00 2.36
C LEU A 337 0.60 -23.23 2.26
N LYS A 338 0.59 -24.08 3.29
CA LYS A 338 1.35 -25.32 3.28
C LYS A 338 0.93 -26.24 2.13
N TYR A 339 -0.37 -26.39 1.89
CA TYR A 339 -0.89 -27.16 0.75
C TYR A 339 -0.34 -26.65 -0.59
N LEU A 340 -0.37 -25.33 -0.80
CA LEU A 340 0.13 -24.72 -2.04
C LEU A 340 1.64 -24.91 -2.23
N ILE A 341 2.41 -24.86 -1.14
CA ILE A 341 3.86 -25.05 -1.17
C ILE A 341 4.22 -26.52 -1.38
N ASP A 342 3.66 -27.42 -0.58
CA ASP A 342 3.98 -28.86 -0.60
C ASP A 342 3.61 -29.51 -1.94
N ASN A 343 2.60 -28.97 -2.63
CA ASN A 343 2.17 -29.42 -3.95
C ASN A 343 2.73 -28.54 -5.09
N HIS A 344 3.72 -27.71 -4.84
CA HIS A 344 4.42 -26.87 -5.82
C HIS A 344 3.56 -25.85 -6.58
N PHE A 345 2.36 -25.52 -6.12
CA PHE A 345 1.53 -24.48 -6.74
C PHE A 345 2.17 -23.09 -6.67
N ILE A 346 3.02 -22.85 -5.69
CA ILE A 346 3.77 -21.61 -5.54
C ILE A 346 5.24 -21.90 -5.22
N VAL A 347 6.12 -21.13 -5.84
CA VAL A 347 7.58 -21.19 -5.58
C VAL A 347 7.90 -20.65 -4.20
N SER A 348 7.24 -19.54 -3.82
CA SER A 348 7.25 -18.96 -2.48
C SER A 348 6.07 -18.00 -2.34
N GLN A 349 5.77 -17.60 -1.10
CA GLN A 349 4.69 -16.64 -0.85
C GLN A 349 4.85 -15.32 -1.64
N SER A 350 6.07 -14.79 -1.73
CA SER A 350 6.35 -13.54 -2.47
C SER A 350 6.12 -13.65 -3.98
N TRP A 351 6.06 -14.87 -4.51
CA TRP A 351 5.78 -15.16 -5.91
C TRP A 351 4.38 -15.71 -6.15
N MET A 352 3.54 -15.77 -5.13
CA MET A 352 2.14 -16.15 -5.29
C MET A 352 1.41 -15.22 -6.27
N SER A 353 0.64 -15.79 -7.19
CA SER A 353 -0.09 -15.04 -8.23
C SER A 353 -1.08 -14.05 -7.64
N SER A 354 -1.89 -14.50 -6.67
CA SER A 354 -2.77 -13.65 -5.85
C SER A 354 -3.00 -14.30 -4.49
N GLU A 355 -2.76 -13.54 -3.42
CA GLU A 355 -3.06 -14.02 -2.05
C GLU A 355 -4.56 -14.19 -1.79
N ASN A 356 -5.42 -13.49 -2.55
CA ASN A 356 -6.87 -13.64 -2.46
C ASN A 356 -7.36 -15.06 -2.77
N MET A 357 -6.58 -15.88 -3.47
CA MET A 357 -6.87 -17.28 -3.72
C MET A 357 -6.87 -18.15 -2.46
N ILE A 358 -6.26 -17.66 -1.37
CA ILE A 358 -6.24 -18.36 -0.08
C ILE A 358 -7.65 -18.41 0.52
N ILE A 359 -8.50 -17.39 0.33
CA ILE A 359 -9.83 -17.34 0.95
C ILE A 359 -10.74 -18.49 0.47
N PRO A 360 -10.93 -18.72 -0.84
CA PRO A 360 -11.67 -19.88 -1.32
C PRO A 360 -11.05 -21.23 -0.88
N LEU A 361 -9.72 -21.31 -0.81
CA LEU A 361 -9.03 -22.52 -0.36
C LEU A 361 -9.26 -22.79 1.13
N ILE A 362 -9.31 -21.75 1.98
CA ILE A 362 -9.73 -21.86 3.38
C ILE A 362 -11.14 -22.45 3.47
N MET A 363 -12.09 -21.97 2.65
CA MET A 363 -13.46 -22.50 2.66
C MET A 363 -13.51 -23.95 2.20
N TYR A 364 -12.72 -24.31 1.21
CA TYR A 364 -12.60 -25.69 0.76
C TYR A 364 -12.04 -26.60 1.85
N LEU A 365 -10.91 -26.23 2.47
CA LEU A 365 -10.28 -27.01 3.53
C LEU A 365 -11.13 -27.10 4.81
N LYS A 366 -11.94 -26.09 5.07
CA LYS A 366 -12.92 -26.10 6.17
C LYS A 366 -13.97 -27.21 5.99
N GLU A 367 -14.47 -27.40 4.76
CA GLU A 367 -15.48 -28.43 4.45
C GLU A 367 -14.86 -29.83 4.41
N ILE A 368 -13.68 -30.00 3.82
CA ILE A 368 -13.05 -31.32 3.67
C ILE A 368 -12.39 -31.82 4.97
N LYS A 369 -12.13 -30.90 5.92
CA LYS A 369 -11.49 -31.12 7.23
C LYS A 369 -10.04 -31.61 7.16
N GLN A 370 -9.73 -32.66 6.41
CA GLN A 370 -8.40 -33.26 6.25
C GLN A 370 -8.06 -33.40 4.76
N ILE A 371 -6.84 -33.00 4.37
CA ILE A 371 -6.38 -33.01 2.96
C ILE A 371 -6.35 -34.46 2.42
N GLU A 372 -6.06 -35.43 3.27
CA GLU A 372 -6.03 -36.86 2.95
C GLU A 372 -7.40 -37.37 2.51
N ASN A 373 -8.49 -36.74 2.93
CA ASN A 373 -9.85 -37.08 2.54
C ASN A 373 -10.23 -36.61 1.13
N MET A 374 -9.37 -35.86 0.44
CA MET A 374 -9.63 -35.45 -0.94
C MET A 374 -9.63 -36.67 -1.86
N ASN A 375 -10.72 -36.89 -2.59
CA ASN A 375 -10.74 -37.83 -3.70
C ASN A 375 -10.06 -37.23 -4.95
N GLU A 376 -9.84 -38.08 -5.96
CA GLU A 376 -9.13 -37.70 -7.17
C GLU A 376 -9.82 -36.55 -7.92
N SER A 377 -11.13 -36.62 -8.13
CA SER A 377 -11.89 -35.55 -8.80
C SER A 377 -11.82 -34.23 -8.07
N GLN A 378 -11.74 -34.22 -6.75
CA GLN A 378 -11.59 -32.98 -5.96
C GLN A 378 -10.19 -32.40 -6.13
N ARG A 379 -9.14 -33.25 -6.19
CA ARG A 379 -7.76 -32.79 -6.46
C ARG A 379 -7.63 -32.20 -7.86
N GLU A 380 -8.15 -32.90 -8.86
CA GLU A 380 -8.18 -32.44 -10.25
C GLU A 380 -8.93 -31.10 -10.38
N PHE A 381 -10.05 -30.95 -9.65
CA PHE A 381 -10.79 -29.70 -9.70
C PHE A 381 -10.04 -28.54 -9.03
N ILE A 382 -9.36 -28.74 -7.91
CA ILE A 382 -8.55 -27.70 -7.25
C ILE A 382 -7.38 -27.29 -8.15
N GLU A 383 -6.70 -28.24 -8.80
CA GLU A 383 -5.65 -27.98 -9.77
C GLU A 383 -6.18 -27.12 -10.93
N TYR A 384 -7.28 -27.56 -11.54
CA TYR A 384 -7.96 -26.83 -12.61
C TYR A 384 -8.37 -25.42 -12.18
N TRP A 385 -9.08 -25.30 -11.05
CA TRP A 385 -9.53 -24.03 -10.53
C TRP A 385 -8.34 -23.07 -10.29
N TYR A 386 -7.26 -23.57 -9.69
CA TYR A 386 -6.10 -22.75 -9.39
C TYR A 386 -5.47 -22.16 -10.66
N TRP A 387 -5.11 -23.01 -11.60
CA TRP A 387 -4.43 -22.55 -12.82
C TRP A 387 -5.34 -21.74 -13.73
N SER A 388 -6.60 -22.12 -13.90
CA SER A 388 -7.55 -21.35 -14.68
C SER A 388 -7.84 -19.98 -14.05
N SER A 389 -7.88 -19.89 -12.72
CA SER A 389 -8.02 -18.59 -12.03
C SER A 389 -6.80 -17.68 -12.24
N VAL A 390 -5.60 -18.25 -12.25
CA VAL A 390 -4.35 -17.50 -12.54
C VAL A 390 -4.36 -16.97 -13.97
N PHE A 391 -4.59 -17.83 -14.97
CA PHE A 391 -4.47 -17.45 -16.38
C PHE A 391 -5.70 -16.70 -16.93
N SER A 392 -6.85 -16.77 -16.29
CA SER A 392 -7.96 -15.85 -16.55
C SER A 392 -7.76 -14.47 -15.92
N ASN A 393 -6.71 -14.29 -15.10
CA ASN A 393 -6.44 -13.07 -14.34
C ASN A 393 -7.60 -12.67 -13.41
N ARG A 394 -8.27 -13.67 -12.82
CA ARG A 394 -9.54 -13.54 -12.13
C ARG A 394 -9.49 -12.65 -10.90
N TYR A 395 -8.38 -12.69 -10.17
CA TYR A 395 -8.20 -11.94 -8.92
C TYR A 395 -7.45 -10.62 -9.10
N SER A 396 -7.55 -10.01 -10.28
CA SER A 396 -7.00 -8.68 -10.54
C SER A 396 -8.00 -7.58 -10.21
N GLY A 397 -7.52 -6.48 -9.60
CA GLY A 397 -8.37 -5.33 -9.26
C GLY A 397 -9.36 -5.62 -8.11
N SER A 398 -10.58 -5.11 -8.22
CA SER A 398 -11.66 -5.35 -7.25
C SER A 398 -12.28 -6.73 -7.51
N SER A 399 -11.84 -7.73 -6.78
CA SER A 399 -12.18 -9.15 -7.00
C SER A 399 -13.09 -9.75 -5.92
N ASN A 400 -13.83 -8.92 -5.16
CA ASN A 400 -14.68 -9.43 -4.06
C ASN A 400 -15.77 -10.40 -4.53
N GLU A 401 -16.43 -10.08 -5.64
CA GLU A 401 -17.47 -10.96 -6.22
C GLU A 401 -16.88 -12.30 -6.67
N GLU A 402 -15.70 -12.27 -7.29
CA GLU A 402 -14.99 -13.47 -7.73
C GLU A 402 -14.59 -14.35 -6.54
N ILE A 403 -14.09 -13.75 -5.47
CA ILE A 403 -13.71 -14.47 -4.25
C ILE A 403 -14.94 -15.14 -3.62
N VAL A 404 -16.04 -14.38 -3.46
CA VAL A 404 -17.29 -14.90 -2.89
C VAL A 404 -17.84 -16.06 -3.74
N MET A 405 -17.85 -15.90 -5.06
CA MET A 405 -18.28 -16.94 -5.98
C MET A 405 -17.42 -18.19 -5.83
N ASP A 406 -16.11 -18.06 -5.83
CA ASP A 406 -15.18 -19.18 -5.75
C ASP A 406 -15.26 -19.90 -4.38
N CYS A 407 -15.47 -19.14 -3.30
CA CYS A 407 -15.78 -19.73 -1.99
C CYS A 407 -17.01 -20.65 -2.04
N GLY A 408 -18.09 -20.18 -2.69
CA GLY A 408 -19.31 -20.95 -2.88
C GLY A 408 -19.10 -22.19 -3.74
N ILE A 409 -18.37 -22.05 -4.85
CA ILE A 409 -18.06 -23.18 -5.75
C ILE A 409 -17.20 -24.23 -5.06
N LEU A 410 -16.09 -23.84 -4.43
CA LEU A 410 -15.17 -24.79 -3.78
C LEU A 410 -15.84 -25.51 -2.59
N LYS A 411 -16.63 -24.78 -1.80
CA LYS A 411 -17.46 -25.37 -0.75
C LYS A 411 -18.49 -26.35 -1.30
N GLY A 412 -19.11 -26.01 -2.44
CA GLY A 412 -20.11 -26.82 -3.12
C GLY A 412 -19.55 -28.12 -3.70
N ILE A 413 -18.33 -28.11 -4.24
CA ILE A 413 -17.63 -29.30 -4.76
C ILE A 413 -17.49 -30.39 -3.70
N VAL A 414 -17.14 -30.01 -2.48
CA VAL A 414 -17.01 -30.97 -1.37
C VAL A 414 -18.36 -31.64 -1.07
N LYS A 415 -19.45 -30.89 -1.23
CA LYS A 415 -20.83 -31.35 -1.01
C LYS A 415 -21.46 -32.07 -2.20
N GLY A 416 -20.73 -32.21 -3.32
CA GLY A 416 -21.23 -32.81 -4.55
C GLY A 416 -22.20 -31.93 -5.34
N ASN A 417 -22.19 -30.61 -5.10
CA ASN A 417 -23.06 -29.67 -5.82
C ASN A 417 -22.60 -29.52 -7.28
N LYS A 418 -23.58 -29.35 -8.19
CA LYS A 418 -23.29 -29.05 -9.59
C LYS A 418 -22.76 -27.61 -9.73
N ILE A 419 -21.72 -27.43 -10.55
CA ILE A 419 -21.16 -26.12 -10.86
C ILE A 419 -22.02 -25.46 -11.96
N PRO A 420 -22.39 -24.17 -11.80
CA PRO A 420 -23.08 -23.45 -12.85
C PRO A 420 -22.23 -23.38 -14.12
N SER A 421 -22.82 -23.69 -15.27
CA SER A 421 -22.10 -23.69 -16.56
C SER A 421 -21.47 -22.31 -16.89
N SER A 422 -22.11 -21.21 -16.47
CA SER A 422 -21.59 -19.85 -16.64
C SER A 422 -20.26 -19.59 -15.92
N TYR A 423 -19.94 -20.40 -14.90
CA TYR A 423 -18.71 -20.28 -14.15
C TYR A 423 -17.47 -20.55 -15.02
N PHE A 424 -17.50 -21.61 -15.82
CA PHE A 424 -16.38 -21.99 -16.68
C PHE A 424 -16.02 -20.92 -17.72
N LYS A 425 -17.01 -20.13 -18.19
CA LYS A 425 -16.77 -18.98 -19.09
C LYS A 425 -15.89 -17.91 -18.45
N LYS A 426 -15.97 -17.76 -17.13
CA LYS A 426 -15.19 -16.78 -16.35
C LYS A 426 -13.75 -17.24 -16.10
N LEU A 427 -13.47 -18.53 -16.30
CA LEU A 427 -12.15 -19.15 -16.11
C LEU A 427 -11.34 -19.26 -17.41
N ARG A 428 -11.81 -18.70 -18.52
CA ARG A 428 -11.09 -18.71 -19.80
C ARG A 428 -9.78 -17.95 -19.69
N SER A 429 -8.70 -18.58 -20.15
CA SER A 429 -7.37 -17.97 -20.18
C SER A 429 -7.32 -16.68 -20.97
N LYS A 430 -6.54 -15.70 -20.50
CA LYS A 430 -6.18 -14.48 -21.24
C LYS A 430 -5.07 -14.72 -22.24
N ILE A 431 -4.34 -15.82 -22.11
CA ILE A 431 -3.31 -16.27 -23.02
C ILE A 431 -3.96 -17.29 -23.94
N VAL A 432 -3.99 -17.01 -25.24
CA VAL A 432 -4.61 -17.85 -26.25
C VAL A 432 -3.61 -18.37 -27.29
N GLU A 433 -2.40 -17.80 -27.31
CA GLU A 433 -1.29 -18.20 -28.17
C GLU A 433 0.07 -17.90 -27.48
N SER A 434 1.14 -18.48 -27.98
CA SER A 434 2.49 -18.33 -27.40
C SER A 434 2.99 -16.88 -27.40
N GLU A 435 2.61 -16.09 -28.41
CA GLU A 435 3.00 -14.70 -28.61
C GLU A 435 2.41 -13.75 -27.55
N ASP A 436 1.26 -14.11 -26.95
CA ASP A 436 0.66 -13.32 -25.87
C ASP A 436 1.59 -13.21 -24.66
N LEU A 437 2.50 -14.19 -24.48
CA LEU A 437 3.47 -14.21 -23.38
C LEU A 437 4.46 -13.03 -23.45
N PHE A 438 4.74 -12.51 -24.64
CA PHE A 438 5.66 -11.37 -24.82
C PHE A 438 5.12 -10.06 -24.19
N GLY A 439 3.80 -9.96 -23.99
CA GLY A 439 3.17 -8.81 -23.32
C GLY A 439 3.36 -8.77 -21.79
N TYR A 440 3.81 -9.84 -21.15
CA TYR A 440 3.96 -9.92 -19.70
C TYR A 440 5.40 -9.57 -19.29
N THR A 441 5.59 -8.34 -18.81
CA THR A 441 6.92 -7.80 -18.47
C THR A 441 7.04 -7.36 -17.00
N LYS A 442 5.93 -7.35 -16.24
CA LYS A 442 5.90 -6.79 -14.89
C LYS A 442 5.64 -7.85 -13.83
N LYS A 443 6.53 -7.93 -12.84
CA LYS A 443 6.41 -8.81 -11.66
C LYS A 443 5.09 -8.62 -10.89
N ALA A 444 4.47 -7.44 -10.94
CA ALA A 444 3.18 -7.18 -10.30
C ALA A 444 2.00 -7.94 -10.94
N SER A 445 2.13 -8.42 -12.18
CA SER A 445 1.10 -9.20 -12.85
C SER A 445 0.95 -10.59 -12.22
N ALA A 446 -0.29 -10.99 -11.94
CA ALA A 446 -0.61 -12.33 -11.46
C ALA A 446 -0.21 -13.42 -12.47
N ILE A 447 -0.45 -13.18 -13.76
CA ILE A 447 -0.05 -14.09 -14.85
C ILE A 447 1.47 -14.21 -14.93
N TYR A 448 2.21 -13.10 -14.82
CA TYR A 448 3.69 -13.15 -14.83
C TYR A 448 4.24 -14.06 -13.73
N ARG A 449 3.74 -13.91 -12.50
CA ARG A 449 4.12 -14.80 -11.39
C ARG A 449 3.60 -16.22 -11.57
N GLY A 450 2.40 -16.36 -12.12
CA GLY A 450 1.77 -17.64 -12.41
C GLY A 450 2.56 -18.51 -13.38
N ILE A 451 3.21 -17.90 -14.37
CA ILE A 451 4.06 -18.62 -15.32
C ILE A 451 5.24 -19.30 -14.61
N PHE A 452 5.92 -18.61 -13.68
CA PHE A 452 7.01 -19.24 -12.93
C PHE A 452 6.53 -20.33 -11.98
N ASN A 453 5.37 -20.11 -11.36
CA ASN A 453 4.76 -21.11 -10.50
C ASN A 453 4.35 -22.35 -11.30
N LEU A 454 3.78 -22.19 -12.50
CA LEU A 454 3.39 -23.30 -13.36
C LEU A 454 4.61 -24.09 -13.85
N ILE A 455 5.71 -23.42 -14.20
CA ILE A 455 6.98 -24.07 -14.54
C ILE A 455 7.49 -24.91 -13.37
N ALA A 456 7.48 -24.35 -12.16
CA ALA A 456 7.89 -25.07 -10.96
C ALA A 456 6.94 -26.24 -10.62
N TYR A 457 5.66 -26.07 -10.84
CA TYR A 457 4.64 -27.10 -10.64
C TYR A 457 4.88 -28.32 -11.54
N GLU A 458 5.05 -28.11 -12.85
CA GLU A 458 5.33 -29.19 -13.82
C GLU A 458 6.65 -29.90 -13.50
N ALA A 459 7.67 -29.14 -13.11
CA ALA A 459 8.97 -29.67 -12.75
C ALA A 459 9.02 -30.35 -11.36
N LYS A 460 7.92 -30.31 -10.57
CA LYS A 460 7.91 -30.70 -9.15
C LYS A 460 9.02 -30.04 -8.34
N GLY A 461 9.19 -28.74 -8.58
CA GLY A 461 10.27 -27.91 -8.06
C GLY A 461 11.39 -27.68 -9.07
N THR A 462 11.79 -26.42 -9.24
CA THR A 462 12.93 -26.06 -10.11
C THR A 462 14.25 -26.31 -9.40
N LYS A 463 15.34 -26.53 -10.19
CA LYS A 463 16.68 -26.84 -9.68
C LYS A 463 17.63 -25.68 -9.88
N ASP A 464 18.44 -25.39 -8.85
CA ASP A 464 19.50 -24.36 -8.96
C ASP A 464 20.58 -24.77 -9.98
N TRP A 465 20.97 -23.87 -10.85
CA TRP A 465 21.93 -24.12 -11.92
C TRP A 465 23.37 -24.35 -11.42
N ASN A 466 23.69 -23.84 -10.24
CA ASN A 466 25.02 -23.97 -9.66
C ASN A 466 25.21 -25.27 -8.86
N SER A 467 24.17 -25.69 -8.12
CA SER A 467 24.27 -26.79 -7.16
C SER A 467 23.44 -28.01 -7.51
N SER A 468 22.56 -27.95 -8.49
CA SER A 468 21.54 -28.97 -8.83
C SER A 468 20.53 -29.25 -7.72
N GLN A 469 20.59 -28.53 -6.62
CA GLN A 469 19.61 -28.72 -5.52
C GLN A 469 18.27 -28.12 -5.89
N ALA A 470 17.20 -28.74 -5.37
CA ALA A 470 15.87 -28.16 -5.47
C ALA A 470 15.84 -26.78 -4.83
N ILE A 471 15.24 -25.83 -5.53
CA ILE A 471 15.03 -24.46 -5.02
C ILE A 471 13.98 -24.53 -3.90
N LYS A 472 14.38 -24.14 -2.69
CA LYS A 472 13.51 -24.12 -1.51
C LYS A 472 12.78 -22.78 -1.39
N THR A 473 11.58 -22.81 -0.83
CA THR A 473 10.74 -21.62 -0.57
C THR A 473 11.40 -20.59 0.34
N SER A 474 12.35 -21.01 1.18
CA SER A 474 13.15 -20.14 2.06
C SER A 474 14.28 -19.41 1.36
N MET A 475 14.62 -19.77 0.11
CA MET A 475 15.71 -19.13 -0.64
C MET A 475 15.28 -17.76 -1.16
N GLN A 476 16.18 -16.79 -1.12
CA GLN A 476 16.00 -15.51 -1.79
C GLN A 476 16.19 -15.70 -3.29
N LEU A 477 15.09 -15.55 -4.04
CA LEU A 477 15.06 -15.73 -5.49
C LEU A 477 15.13 -14.40 -6.21
N GLU A 478 15.90 -14.40 -7.29
CA GLU A 478 16.03 -13.28 -8.22
C GLU A 478 15.33 -13.59 -9.55
N ASP A 479 14.71 -12.58 -10.09
CA ASP A 479 14.10 -12.56 -11.43
C ASP A 479 15.19 -12.32 -12.48
N HIS A 480 15.81 -13.41 -12.93
CA HIS A 480 16.99 -13.40 -13.79
C HIS A 480 16.62 -13.32 -15.27
N HIS A 481 17.30 -12.44 -16.02
CA HIS A 481 17.27 -12.46 -17.48
C HIS A 481 18.16 -13.57 -18.02
N ILE A 482 17.58 -14.52 -18.73
CA ILE A 482 18.35 -15.60 -19.38
C ILE A 482 19.32 -15.00 -20.41
N TYR A 483 18.83 -14.08 -21.26
CA TYR A 483 19.67 -13.20 -22.08
C TYR A 483 19.75 -11.84 -21.37
N PRO A 484 20.91 -11.49 -20.78
CA PRO A 484 21.05 -10.27 -20.01
C PRO A 484 20.77 -9.01 -20.83
N ARG A 485 20.06 -8.03 -20.26
CA ARG A 485 19.76 -6.77 -20.94
C ARG A 485 21.02 -6.07 -21.46
N ALA A 486 22.11 -6.07 -20.68
CA ALA A 486 23.36 -5.48 -21.09
C ALA A 486 24.00 -6.19 -22.31
N PHE A 487 23.77 -7.48 -22.46
CA PHE A 487 24.22 -8.24 -23.65
C PHE A 487 23.37 -7.87 -24.88
N ILE A 488 22.03 -7.87 -24.74
CA ILE A 488 21.13 -7.53 -25.84
C ILE A 488 21.40 -6.11 -26.34
N ASN A 489 21.49 -5.12 -25.44
CA ASN A 489 21.68 -3.70 -25.80
C ASN A 489 23.05 -3.38 -26.40
N ASN A 490 24.08 -4.20 -26.10
CA ASN A 490 25.46 -3.99 -26.56
C ASN A 490 25.86 -4.97 -27.66
N SER A 491 24.94 -5.82 -28.14
CA SER A 491 25.26 -6.82 -29.17
C SER A 491 25.60 -6.15 -30.48
N SER A 492 26.81 -6.44 -30.97
CA SER A 492 27.29 -6.04 -32.31
C SER A 492 26.48 -6.76 -33.40
N SER A 493 26.58 -6.29 -34.62
CA SER A 493 25.86 -6.70 -35.84
C SER A 493 25.76 -8.21 -36.17
N LYS A 494 26.34 -9.08 -35.36
CA LYS A 494 26.28 -10.55 -35.52
C LYS A 494 25.12 -11.22 -34.78
N PHE A 495 24.47 -10.52 -33.81
CA PHE A 495 23.36 -11.05 -33.07
C PHE A 495 22.11 -10.22 -33.44
N ASP A 496 21.16 -10.85 -34.11
CA ASP A 496 19.97 -10.15 -34.58
C ASP A 496 19.02 -9.83 -33.40
N THR A 497 19.03 -8.57 -32.99
CA THR A 497 18.16 -8.04 -31.97
C THR A 497 17.20 -6.96 -32.48
N SER A 498 17.33 -6.56 -33.74
CA SER A 498 16.67 -5.38 -34.29
C SER A 498 15.16 -5.38 -34.15
N GLU A 499 14.53 -6.56 -34.23
CA GLU A 499 13.08 -6.71 -34.04
C GLU A 499 12.64 -7.10 -32.59
N THR A 500 13.56 -7.52 -31.72
CA THR A 500 13.24 -8.18 -30.44
C THR A 500 13.87 -7.54 -29.22
N GLU A 501 14.68 -6.50 -29.38
CA GLU A 501 15.31 -5.79 -28.25
C GLU A 501 14.27 -5.33 -27.20
N HIS A 502 13.11 -4.86 -27.64
CA HIS A 502 12.01 -4.45 -26.77
C HIS A 502 11.40 -5.60 -25.95
N LEU A 503 11.67 -6.87 -26.31
CA LEU A 503 11.17 -8.06 -25.61
C LEU A 503 12.10 -8.54 -24.50
N VAL A 504 13.22 -7.87 -24.25
CA VAL A 504 14.22 -8.28 -23.25
C VAL A 504 13.62 -8.51 -21.87
N ASP A 505 12.60 -7.74 -21.50
CA ASP A 505 11.94 -7.80 -20.21
C ASP A 505 10.72 -8.74 -20.16
N CYS A 506 10.35 -9.40 -21.27
CA CYS A 506 9.22 -10.31 -21.27
C CYS A 506 9.50 -11.54 -20.40
N VAL A 507 8.42 -12.13 -19.86
CA VAL A 507 8.49 -13.31 -18.99
C VAL A 507 9.21 -14.50 -19.63
N VAL A 508 9.16 -14.58 -20.96
CA VAL A 508 9.81 -15.64 -21.72
C VAL A 508 11.34 -15.58 -21.63
N ASN A 509 11.92 -14.37 -21.43
CA ASN A 509 13.34 -14.20 -21.19
C ASN A 509 13.73 -14.25 -19.70
N ARG A 510 12.81 -14.63 -18.84
CA ARG A 510 13.01 -14.58 -17.38
C ARG A 510 12.90 -15.95 -16.74
N THR A 511 13.60 -16.11 -15.61
CA THR A 511 13.46 -17.28 -14.74
C THR A 511 13.84 -16.94 -13.30
N LEU A 512 13.39 -17.76 -12.35
CA LEU A 512 13.71 -17.58 -10.93
C LEU A 512 14.90 -18.46 -10.56
N ILE A 513 15.97 -17.85 -10.11
CA ILE A 513 17.15 -18.54 -9.58
C ILE A 513 17.59 -17.94 -8.23
N PRO A 514 18.35 -18.68 -7.41
CA PRO A 514 18.90 -18.15 -6.18
C PRO A 514 19.78 -16.92 -6.43
N LYS A 515 19.71 -15.93 -5.56
CA LYS A 515 20.49 -14.69 -5.66
C LYS A 515 21.99 -14.94 -5.83
N ILE A 516 22.54 -15.94 -5.13
CA ILE A 516 23.96 -16.30 -5.22
C ILE A 516 24.32 -16.76 -6.64
N THR A 517 23.48 -17.58 -7.24
CA THR A 517 23.66 -18.05 -8.62
C THR A 517 23.58 -16.89 -9.62
N ASN A 518 22.60 -16.00 -9.44
CA ASN A 518 22.47 -14.80 -10.29
C ASN A 518 23.71 -13.89 -10.23
N ILE A 519 24.29 -13.69 -9.07
CA ILE A 519 25.51 -12.89 -8.89
C ILE A 519 26.71 -13.53 -9.64
N LYS A 520 26.86 -14.85 -9.60
CA LYS A 520 27.94 -15.59 -10.31
C LYS A 520 27.82 -15.46 -11.82
N ILE A 521 26.61 -15.47 -12.37
CA ILE A 521 26.35 -15.35 -13.81
C ILE A 521 26.73 -13.96 -14.31
N GLY A 522 26.35 -12.90 -13.60
CA GLY A 522 26.65 -11.53 -13.97
C GLY A 522 26.00 -11.08 -15.29
N LYS A 523 26.78 -10.39 -16.14
CA LYS A 523 26.30 -9.80 -17.44
C LYS A 523 26.76 -10.58 -18.66
N LYS A 524 27.27 -11.80 -18.50
CA LYS A 524 27.84 -12.61 -19.57
C LYS A 524 26.74 -13.14 -20.50
N PRO A 525 27.02 -13.37 -21.79
CA PRO A 525 26.07 -13.99 -22.72
C PRO A 525 25.74 -15.43 -22.27
N PRO A 526 24.53 -15.95 -22.60
CA PRO A 526 24.08 -17.26 -22.16
C PRO A 526 25.03 -18.40 -22.47
N THR A 527 25.52 -18.45 -23.72
CA THR A 527 26.46 -19.49 -24.15
C THR A 527 27.76 -19.50 -23.36
N TYR A 528 28.21 -18.34 -22.87
CA TYR A 528 29.40 -18.23 -22.06
C TYR A 528 29.18 -18.67 -20.63
N TYR A 529 28.21 -18.07 -19.94
CA TYR A 529 27.98 -18.40 -18.53
C TYR A 529 27.44 -19.82 -18.32
N LEU A 530 26.64 -20.34 -19.28
CA LEU A 530 26.17 -21.71 -19.22
C LEU A 530 27.32 -22.71 -19.46
N ALA A 531 28.27 -22.41 -20.37
CA ALA A 531 29.45 -23.22 -20.52
C ALA A 531 30.34 -23.24 -19.27
N GLU A 532 30.45 -22.11 -18.56
CA GLU A 532 31.17 -22.08 -17.28
C GLU A 532 30.43 -22.94 -16.21
N LEU A 533 29.10 -22.82 -16.10
CA LEU A 533 28.29 -23.62 -15.19
C LEU A 533 28.35 -25.12 -15.52
N ALA A 534 28.37 -25.49 -16.80
CA ALA A 534 28.48 -26.89 -17.23
C ALA A 534 29.79 -27.57 -16.77
N ARG A 535 30.87 -26.79 -16.57
CA ARG A 535 32.15 -27.31 -16.06
C ARG A 535 32.09 -27.69 -14.58
N ILE A 536 31.23 -27.02 -13.81
CA ILE A 536 31.09 -27.22 -12.36
C ILE A 536 29.86 -28.04 -11.98
N ASN A 537 28.88 -28.12 -12.87
CA ASN A 537 27.63 -28.84 -12.66
C ASN A 537 27.30 -29.74 -13.85
N SER A 538 27.61 -31.02 -13.72
CA SER A 538 27.31 -32.03 -14.77
C SER A 538 25.81 -32.22 -15.03
N ASN A 539 24.95 -31.89 -14.06
CA ASN A 539 23.50 -31.99 -14.16
C ASN A 539 22.83 -30.68 -14.67
N LEU A 540 23.61 -29.73 -15.18
CA LEU A 540 23.08 -28.47 -15.69
C LEU A 540 21.95 -28.65 -16.72
N PRO A 541 22.02 -29.63 -17.69
CA PRO A 541 20.92 -29.82 -18.63
C PRO A 541 19.58 -30.13 -17.95
N GLU A 542 19.57 -30.93 -16.89
CA GLU A 542 18.36 -31.23 -16.10
C GLU A 542 17.88 -29.98 -15.35
N CYS A 543 18.81 -29.18 -14.81
CA CYS A 543 18.46 -27.92 -14.17
C CYS A 543 17.80 -26.95 -15.17
N LEU A 544 18.37 -26.78 -16.37
CA LEU A 544 17.79 -25.92 -17.41
C LEU A 544 16.41 -26.42 -17.85
N SER A 545 16.26 -27.74 -18.02
CA SER A 545 14.98 -28.36 -18.36
C SER A 545 13.91 -28.06 -17.32
N SER A 546 14.25 -28.07 -16.02
CA SER A 546 13.31 -27.72 -14.93
C SER A 546 12.80 -26.29 -15.00
N HIS A 547 13.47 -25.40 -15.73
CA HIS A 547 13.09 -24.01 -16.01
C HIS A 547 12.52 -23.80 -17.41
N LEU A 548 12.24 -24.88 -18.16
CA LEU A 548 11.85 -24.88 -19.58
C LEU A 548 12.83 -24.15 -20.49
N ILE A 549 14.10 -24.13 -20.13
CA ILE A 549 15.16 -23.61 -20.98
C ILE A 549 15.64 -24.74 -21.87
N PRO A 550 15.75 -24.53 -23.21
CA PRO A 550 16.27 -25.54 -24.12
C PRO A 550 17.65 -26.03 -23.68
N CYS A 551 17.84 -27.33 -23.53
CA CYS A 551 19.13 -27.89 -23.08
C CYS A 551 20.25 -27.72 -24.12
N ASP A 552 19.89 -27.61 -25.39
CA ASP A 552 20.77 -27.40 -26.52
C ASP A 552 21.23 -25.93 -26.70
N ILE A 553 20.80 -25.02 -25.80
CA ILE A 553 21.20 -23.60 -25.80
C ILE A 553 22.73 -23.41 -25.75
N ILE A 554 23.47 -24.40 -25.24
CA ILE A 554 24.93 -24.37 -25.15
C ILE A 554 25.58 -24.85 -26.48
N SER A 555 24.96 -25.83 -27.16
CA SER A 555 25.53 -26.57 -28.29
C SER A 555 25.00 -26.12 -29.65
N ASP A 556 23.75 -25.68 -29.76
CA ASP A 556 23.18 -25.20 -31.04
C ASP A 556 23.54 -23.71 -31.26
N SER A 557 24.27 -23.50 -32.34
CA SER A 557 24.71 -22.16 -32.74
C SER A 557 23.57 -21.16 -33.03
N LYS A 558 22.36 -21.65 -33.33
CA LYS A 558 21.20 -20.76 -33.57
C LYS A 558 20.91 -19.86 -32.36
N TYR A 559 21.09 -20.36 -31.13
CA TYR A 559 20.94 -19.56 -29.93
C TYR A 559 22.03 -18.47 -29.78
N ASN A 560 23.16 -18.59 -30.49
CA ASN A 560 24.20 -17.58 -30.51
C ASN A 560 23.92 -16.44 -31.48
N PHE A 561 22.99 -16.62 -32.40
CA PHE A 561 22.75 -15.67 -33.48
C PHE A 561 21.34 -15.06 -33.45
N SER A 562 20.38 -15.65 -32.70
CA SER A 562 19.02 -15.17 -32.71
C SER A 562 18.36 -15.25 -31.33
N PHE A 563 18.11 -14.08 -30.75
CA PHE A 563 17.32 -13.93 -29.53
C PHE A 563 15.86 -14.34 -29.76
N LYS A 564 15.31 -14.01 -30.94
CA LYS A 564 13.95 -14.40 -31.33
C LYS A 564 13.77 -15.90 -31.38
N TYR A 565 14.72 -16.64 -31.89
CA TYR A 565 14.65 -18.10 -31.93
C TYR A 565 14.50 -18.69 -30.51
N PHE A 566 15.29 -18.20 -29.56
CA PHE A 566 15.16 -18.59 -28.15
C PHE A 566 13.77 -18.27 -27.59
N LEU A 567 13.30 -17.04 -27.79
CA LEU A 567 11.99 -16.60 -27.30
C LEU A 567 10.87 -17.48 -27.86
N ASP A 568 10.86 -17.74 -29.17
CA ASP A 568 9.83 -18.56 -29.81
C ASP A 568 9.83 -19.99 -29.29
N GLN A 569 11.01 -20.62 -29.12
CA GLN A 569 11.11 -21.99 -28.61
C GLN A 569 10.61 -22.10 -27.17
N ARG A 570 10.99 -21.16 -26.32
CA ARG A 570 10.57 -21.18 -24.90
C ARG A 570 9.12 -20.75 -24.71
N ALA A 571 8.63 -19.80 -25.49
CA ALA A 571 7.22 -19.38 -25.47
C ALA A 571 6.28 -20.54 -25.80
N LYS A 572 6.62 -21.35 -26.81
CA LYS A 572 5.85 -22.55 -27.16
C LYS A 572 5.75 -23.53 -25.97
N LYS A 573 6.88 -23.85 -25.34
CA LYS A 573 6.90 -24.75 -24.17
C LYS A 573 6.08 -24.22 -23.00
N ILE A 574 6.15 -22.92 -22.73
CA ILE A 574 5.34 -22.30 -21.67
C ILE A 574 3.86 -22.34 -22.03
N PHE A 575 3.52 -22.06 -23.29
CA PHE A 575 2.13 -22.10 -23.76
C PHE A 575 1.55 -23.52 -23.70
N GLU A 576 2.31 -24.54 -24.06
CA GLU A 576 1.90 -25.95 -23.94
C GLU A 576 1.50 -26.32 -22.50
N LEU A 577 2.20 -25.78 -21.48
CA LEU A 577 1.79 -25.97 -20.09
C LEU A 577 0.50 -25.23 -19.76
N ILE A 578 0.35 -24.01 -20.23
CA ILE A 578 -0.87 -23.21 -20.00
C ILE A 578 -2.07 -23.89 -20.68
N ASP A 579 -1.88 -24.44 -21.86
CA ASP A 579 -2.90 -25.20 -22.56
C ASP A 579 -3.31 -26.43 -21.75
N LYS A 580 -2.34 -27.25 -21.33
CA LYS A 580 -2.52 -28.45 -20.53
C LYS A 580 -3.30 -28.21 -19.22
N TYR A 581 -2.98 -27.16 -18.48
CA TYR A 581 -3.50 -26.96 -17.12
C TYR A 581 -4.65 -25.96 -17.01
N ALA A 582 -4.86 -25.09 -18.00
CA ALA A 582 -5.89 -24.07 -17.94
C ALA A 582 -6.83 -24.03 -19.15
N ILE A 583 -6.33 -24.16 -20.39
CA ILE A 583 -7.16 -23.98 -21.59
C ILE A 583 -7.94 -25.26 -21.89
N GLU A 584 -7.24 -26.38 -22.14
CA GLU A 584 -7.85 -27.67 -22.46
C GLU A 584 -8.84 -28.13 -21.37
N PRO A 585 -8.52 -28.07 -20.05
CA PRO A 585 -9.46 -28.44 -19.00
C PRO A 585 -10.72 -27.52 -18.99
N THR A 586 -10.57 -26.23 -19.27
CA THR A 586 -11.72 -25.30 -19.34
C THR A 586 -12.65 -25.67 -20.49
N GLU A 587 -12.13 -25.96 -21.68
CA GLU A 587 -12.93 -26.36 -22.84
C GLU A 587 -13.60 -27.74 -22.61
N LYS A 588 -12.90 -28.68 -21.98
CA LYS A 588 -13.46 -29.99 -21.59
C LYS A 588 -14.63 -29.83 -20.62
N MET A 589 -14.47 -29.01 -19.56
CA MET A 589 -15.53 -28.73 -18.59
C MET A 589 -16.72 -28.05 -19.26
N MET A 590 -16.50 -27.06 -20.14
CA MET A 590 -17.56 -26.39 -20.88
C MET A 590 -18.35 -27.39 -21.74
N THR A 591 -17.69 -28.29 -22.42
CA THR A 591 -18.32 -29.33 -23.27
C THR A 591 -19.15 -30.31 -22.43
N GLN A 592 -18.64 -30.77 -21.28
CA GLN A 592 -19.37 -31.66 -20.38
C GLN A 592 -20.66 -31.06 -19.83
N TYR A 593 -20.72 -29.74 -19.67
CA TYR A 593 -21.91 -29.02 -19.20
C TYR A 593 -22.80 -28.50 -20.32
N GLY A 594 -22.64 -29.04 -21.58
CA GLY A 594 -23.49 -28.72 -22.70
C GLY A 594 -23.41 -27.27 -23.22
N ILE A 595 -22.38 -26.56 -22.76
CA ILE A 595 -22.03 -25.28 -23.37
C ILE A 595 -21.34 -25.67 -24.66
N GLN A 596 -22.08 -25.59 -25.81
CA GLN A 596 -21.40 -25.59 -27.08
C GLN A 596 -20.32 -24.54 -26.98
N SER A 597 -19.05 -24.96 -27.01
CA SER A 597 -18.00 -24.13 -27.53
C SER A 597 -18.57 -23.68 -28.87
N LYS A 598 -19.15 -22.49 -28.96
CA LYS A 598 -19.18 -21.83 -30.28
C LYS A 598 -17.77 -22.05 -30.72
N GLU A 599 -17.59 -22.80 -31.82
CA GLU A 599 -16.27 -23.08 -32.36
C GLU A 599 -15.38 -21.95 -31.93
N THR A 600 -14.34 -22.25 -31.19
CA THR A 600 -13.21 -21.36 -31.08
C THR A 600 -12.66 -21.26 -32.49
N SER A 601 -13.51 -20.78 -33.42
CA SER A 601 -13.01 -19.99 -34.51
C SER A 601 -12.25 -18.95 -33.75
N LYS A 602 -10.94 -19.12 -33.72
CA LYS A 602 -9.92 -18.17 -33.38
C LYS A 602 -10.41 -16.76 -33.73
N TYR A 603 -11.40 -16.23 -32.98
CA TYR A 603 -11.71 -14.82 -33.01
C TYR A 603 -10.63 -14.12 -32.18
N LYS A 604 -9.39 -14.38 -32.62
CA LYS A 604 -8.34 -13.41 -32.46
C LYS A 604 -8.92 -12.14 -33.05
N LYS A 605 -9.23 -11.17 -32.19
CA LYS A 605 -9.62 -9.85 -32.72
C LYS A 605 -8.46 -9.42 -33.60
N PRO A 606 -8.66 -9.14 -34.90
CA PRO A 606 -7.60 -8.88 -35.83
C PRO A 606 -6.58 -7.87 -35.29
N GLN A 607 -5.32 -8.19 -35.35
CA GLN A 607 -4.27 -7.23 -35.00
C GLN A 607 -4.09 -6.21 -36.14
N VAL A 608 -3.31 -5.15 -35.91
CA VAL A 608 -3.04 -4.12 -36.93
C VAL A 608 -2.59 -4.76 -38.23
N ARG A 609 -1.73 -5.77 -38.20
CA ARG A 609 -1.26 -6.52 -39.36
C ARG A 609 -2.40 -7.19 -40.13
N GLU A 610 -3.33 -7.80 -39.43
CA GLU A 610 -4.49 -8.49 -40.02
C GLU A 610 -5.53 -7.48 -40.51
N LEU A 611 -5.69 -6.35 -39.84
CA LEU A 611 -6.53 -5.25 -40.32
C LEU A 611 -5.98 -4.69 -41.65
N ILE A 612 -4.64 -4.66 -41.81
CA ILE A 612 -3.98 -4.28 -43.08
C ILE A 612 -4.27 -5.34 -44.14
N SER A 613 -4.08 -6.62 -43.85
CA SER A 613 -4.33 -7.70 -44.80
C SER A 613 -5.78 -7.82 -45.23
N MET A 614 -6.73 -7.44 -44.33
CA MET A 614 -8.16 -7.36 -44.64
C MET A 614 -8.57 -6.09 -45.37
N GLY A 615 -7.63 -5.17 -45.64
CA GLY A 615 -7.93 -3.88 -46.27
C GLY A 615 -8.72 -2.90 -45.42
N LYS A 616 -8.94 -3.18 -44.13
CA LYS A 616 -9.66 -2.29 -43.19
C LYS A 616 -8.85 -1.04 -42.83
N ILE A 617 -7.55 -1.16 -42.83
CA ILE A 617 -6.56 -0.06 -42.73
C ILE A 617 -5.48 -0.26 -43.77
N LEU A 618 -4.85 0.81 -44.24
CA LEU A 618 -3.80 0.76 -45.24
C LEU A 618 -2.54 1.43 -44.75
N ILE A 619 -1.38 0.97 -45.22
CA ILE A 619 -0.12 1.70 -45.03
C ILE A 619 -0.29 3.08 -45.69
N GLY A 620 0.09 4.14 -44.99
CA GLY A 620 -0.16 5.52 -45.37
C GLY A 620 -1.42 6.13 -44.75
N ASP A 621 -2.28 5.33 -44.11
CA ASP A 621 -3.47 5.86 -43.40
C ASP A 621 -3.05 6.74 -42.25
N ARG A 622 -3.86 7.78 -41.99
CA ARG A 622 -3.69 8.74 -40.91
C ARG A 622 -4.43 8.25 -39.66
N LEU A 623 -3.70 8.23 -38.55
CA LEU A 623 -4.16 7.79 -37.26
C LEU A 623 -4.06 8.94 -36.24
N TYR A 624 -5.05 9.06 -35.35
CA TYR A 624 -4.97 10.00 -34.22
C TYR A 624 -5.49 9.36 -32.92
N LEU A 625 -5.24 10.02 -31.79
CA LEU A 625 -5.66 9.53 -30.49
C LEU A 625 -6.96 10.21 -30.04
N LYS A 626 -7.89 9.45 -29.48
CA LYS A 626 -9.25 9.88 -29.10
C LYS A 626 -9.30 11.19 -28.31
N LYS A 627 -8.27 11.48 -27.50
CA LYS A 627 -8.18 12.70 -26.69
C LYS A 627 -7.29 13.78 -27.32
N HIS A 628 -6.63 13.49 -28.40
CA HIS A 628 -5.66 14.36 -29.08
C HIS A 628 -5.81 14.27 -30.59
N PRO A 629 -6.92 14.74 -31.15
CA PRO A 629 -7.19 14.66 -32.60
C PRO A 629 -6.23 15.50 -33.46
N ASP A 630 -5.54 16.45 -32.84
CA ASP A 630 -4.51 17.29 -33.45
C ASP A 630 -3.16 16.55 -33.63
N LYS A 631 -2.95 15.43 -32.94
CA LYS A 631 -1.70 14.65 -32.99
C LYS A 631 -1.85 13.48 -33.97
N VAL A 632 -1.73 13.77 -35.24
CA VAL A 632 -1.90 12.80 -36.32
C VAL A 632 -0.58 12.15 -36.68
N ALA A 633 -0.55 10.82 -36.77
CA ALA A 633 0.56 10.03 -37.28
C ALA A 633 0.15 9.23 -38.51
N ILE A 634 1.11 8.87 -39.36
CA ILE A 634 0.90 8.09 -40.59
C ILE A 634 1.35 6.66 -40.34
N LEU A 635 0.52 5.68 -40.67
CA LEU A 635 0.85 4.26 -40.53
C LEU A 635 1.91 3.86 -41.56
N VAL A 636 3.06 3.39 -41.06
CA VAL A 636 4.21 2.96 -41.92
C VAL A 636 4.18 1.45 -42.13
N ASP A 637 3.91 0.69 -41.10
CA ASP A 637 3.76 -0.77 -41.12
C ASP A 637 2.84 -1.25 -39.99
N SER A 638 2.74 -2.56 -39.73
CA SER A 638 1.88 -3.16 -38.74
C SER A 638 2.18 -2.72 -37.28
N ASN A 639 3.34 -2.18 -37.02
CA ASN A 639 3.82 -1.84 -35.68
C ASN A 639 4.28 -0.38 -35.52
N THR A 640 4.52 0.32 -36.66
CA THR A 640 5.23 1.60 -36.73
C THR A 640 4.37 2.70 -37.33
N VAL A 641 4.45 3.88 -36.77
CA VAL A 641 3.88 5.12 -37.35
C VAL A 641 4.97 6.16 -37.55
N SER A 642 4.79 7.02 -38.57
CA SER A 642 5.58 8.23 -38.78
C SER A 642 4.88 9.40 -38.08
N TYR A 643 5.57 10.04 -37.13
CA TYR A 643 5.11 11.21 -36.42
C TYR A 643 6.24 12.22 -36.22
N GLN A 644 6.03 13.46 -36.66
CA GLN A 644 7.05 14.54 -36.62
C GLN A 644 8.39 14.09 -37.20
N ASP A 645 8.37 13.55 -38.40
CA ASP A 645 9.54 13.04 -39.16
C ASP A 645 10.34 11.91 -38.49
N ARG A 646 9.74 11.26 -37.46
CA ARG A 646 10.32 10.09 -36.77
C ARG A 646 9.44 8.87 -36.97
N GLN A 647 10.05 7.74 -37.24
CA GLN A 647 9.37 6.46 -37.22
C GLN A 647 9.46 5.88 -35.80
N ILE A 648 8.31 5.65 -35.17
CA ILE A 648 8.19 5.14 -33.79
C ILE A 648 7.09 4.07 -33.70
N PRO A 649 7.22 3.10 -32.79
CA PRO A 649 6.17 2.11 -32.57
C PRO A 649 4.83 2.76 -32.18
N ILE A 650 3.72 2.23 -32.73
CA ILE A 650 2.38 2.77 -32.48
C ILE A 650 2.08 2.91 -30.99
N ASN A 651 2.47 1.90 -30.18
CA ASN A 651 2.31 1.93 -28.73
C ASN A 651 3.09 3.07 -28.09
N LYS A 652 4.36 3.27 -28.52
CA LYS A 652 5.23 4.31 -27.98
C LYS A 652 4.74 5.71 -28.33
N TRP A 653 4.32 5.92 -29.58
CA TRP A 653 3.67 7.15 -30.00
C TRP A 653 2.44 7.48 -29.15
N ALA A 654 1.56 6.50 -28.94
CA ALA A 654 0.37 6.67 -28.13
C ALA A 654 0.69 6.94 -26.65
N GLN A 655 1.72 6.28 -26.09
CA GLN A 655 2.19 6.50 -24.72
C GLN A 655 2.78 7.91 -24.53
N GLU A 656 3.62 8.37 -25.43
CA GLU A 656 4.26 9.68 -25.37
C GLU A 656 3.23 10.82 -25.35
N ILE A 657 2.20 10.72 -26.21
CA ILE A 657 1.16 11.76 -26.30
C ILE A 657 0.19 11.72 -25.11
N MET A 658 -0.20 10.51 -24.67
CA MET A 658 -1.19 10.34 -23.60
C MET A 658 -0.58 10.45 -22.20
N GLY A 659 0.75 10.44 -22.07
CA GLY A 659 1.45 10.44 -20.79
C GLY A 659 1.27 9.13 -19.98
N TYR A 660 0.95 8.01 -20.64
CA TYR A 660 0.69 6.73 -19.98
C TYR A 660 1.91 5.79 -20.07
N SER A 661 2.21 5.08 -19.00
CA SER A 661 3.26 4.05 -18.98
C SER A 661 2.88 2.78 -19.77
N SER A 662 1.60 2.56 -20.05
CA SER A 662 1.06 1.47 -20.85
C SER A 662 -0.27 1.91 -21.48
N ILE A 663 -0.53 1.53 -22.74
CA ILE A 663 -1.74 1.92 -23.45
C ILE A 663 -2.24 0.79 -24.35
N ASN A 664 -3.55 0.58 -24.36
CA ASN A 664 -4.20 -0.28 -25.34
C ASN A 664 -4.52 0.54 -26.61
N ILE A 665 -3.68 0.45 -27.64
CA ILE A 665 -3.85 1.22 -28.87
C ILE A 665 -5.20 0.99 -29.55
N TYR A 666 -5.78 -0.19 -29.43
CA TYR A 666 -7.07 -0.50 -30.06
C TYR A 666 -8.23 0.32 -29.45
N ALA A 667 -8.15 0.71 -28.20
CA ALA A 667 -9.16 1.51 -27.54
C ALA A 667 -9.02 3.02 -27.80
N TYR A 668 -7.82 3.48 -28.09
CA TYR A 668 -7.51 4.92 -28.14
C TYR A 668 -7.12 5.43 -29.53
N VAL A 669 -6.57 4.58 -30.41
CA VAL A 669 -6.17 4.98 -31.76
C VAL A 669 -7.39 4.93 -32.68
N ILE A 670 -7.60 6.01 -33.43
CA ILE A 670 -8.71 6.20 -34.34
C ILE A 670 -8.15 6.33 -35.78
N LEU A 671 -8.76 5.65 -36.71
CA LEU A 671 -8.50 5.80 -38.13
C LEU A 671 -9.23 7.04 -38.66
N GLU A 672 -8.49 8.06 -39.11
CA GLU A 672 -9.03 9.36 -39.49
C GLU A 672 -10.14 9.26 -40.55
N LYS A 673 -9.93 8.51 -41.61
CA LYS A 673 -10.88 8.36 -42.74
C LYS A 673 -12.25 7.77 -42.36
N THR A 674 -12.34 7.06 -41.23
CA THR A 674 -13.57 6.40 -40.80
C THR A 674 -14.10 6.93 -39.46
N GLY A 675 -13.29 7.63 -38.68
CA GLY A 675 -13.61 8.04 -37.32
C GLY A 675 -13.76 6.87 -36.33
N LYS A 676 -13.42 5.65 -36.73
CA LYS A 676 -13.54 4.44 -35.90
C LYS A 676 -12.25 4.12 -35.18
N THR A 677 -12.37 3.66 -33.92
CA THR A 677 -11.20 3.12 -33.19
C THR A 677 -10.73 1.83 -33.86
N LEU A 678 -9.44 1.52 -33.69
CA LEU A 678 -8.90 0.23 -34.16
C LEU A 678 -9.70 -0.94 -33.56
N ASN A 679 -10.25 -0.82 -32.35
CA ASN A 679 -11.11 -1.84 -31.74
C ASN A 679 -12.44 -2.02 -32.51
N ASN A 680 -13.04 -0.95 -33.01
CA ASN A 680 -14.27 -1.03 -33.81
C ASN A 680 -14.03 -1.61 -35.22
N LEU A 681 -12.80 -1.47 -35.74
CA LEU A 681 -12.39 -2.08 -37.00
C LEU A 681 -12.13 -3.58 -36.86
N ARG A 682 -11.93 -4.08 -35.64
CA ARG A 682 -11.74 -5.50 -35.31
C ARG A 682 -13.06 -6.30 -35.27
N GLN A 683 -14.18 -5.60 -35.32
CA GLN A 683 -15.50 -6.20 -35.49
C GLN A 683 -15.76 -6.40 -36.99
#